data_050b9485a23714caa52e3bbd389e27d1
#
_entry.id   050b9485a23714caa52e3bbd389e27d1
#
_cell.length_a   1.000
_cell.length_b   1.000
_cell.length_c   1.000
_cell.angle_alpha   90.00
_cell.angle_beta   90.00
_cell.angle_gamma   90.00
#
_symmetry.space_group_name_H-M   'P 1'
#
loop_
_entity.id
_entity.type
_entity.pdbx_description
1 polymer ?
#
loop_
_entity_poly.entity_id
_entity_poly.type
_entity_poly.pdbx_seq_one_letter_code
_entity_poly.pdbx_strand_id
1 'polypeptide(L)'
;MIQSKQANCILLALLMWNPLMLLLLTKSWGITVIITIAVIIISFMVSISESLRVKVWAFNLCALSSIAFHSEVLFREFLSDKDIPNLYELHGKYYFNKPFLDKEFRTNEYVSSYKTNCQGYRIDKLSNAYDTIKACDWLFIGDSFTQGAQVNYEDLYTTQLFRNFPDKIIVNAGISGAGLYDELNYFKDKGKDLKPKVVFLQIGVFNDFFNIKERSAAFQDLLMEKSGLYRYFAFNIVSTDSLPLGRWTEPFFPSKQENIDYNILFKEKSEVKVADMRAFKTCISAWKKEVESIGAKLVLFLIPSKEQVSPVLLKEVMNKYNITSAQLDMTAPNRLFENVSKTLGLTHYDLTHDFCKSEDFPFFYQDEHLSVNGHAIVASALTKSLQSCLSSIKSISVKNSHDRYPSFNGDNLLYQCQDIDGAYLICSQYLDGTNRQILAKSYEELVHPILSRDGRYLAYTEGNQESSETDVTVRDMVLETEHRINNNMQYAAIPMFNHQGTMLALPIWDRSKTTMARIGIYDIKRNRIIKEIPSTVECWRPIFSNDDKQIYYIQKEKYFKIKSFNLANGVISDVLSLPFDIWDITLSPSGRYMVFAGNKDGNWDLFSYCLKTKQVRQITKTLGNEWDPAFGESDNEVFYAGTFGVNDGIFYKKIDI
;
A
#
# COMPACT_ATOMS: atom_id res chain seq x y z
N MET A 1 -29.83 46.57 -51.09
CA MET A 1 -30.49 45.22 -51.08
C MET A 1 -29.48 44.06 -50.88
N ILE A 2 -28.25 44.12 -51.33
CA ILE A 2 -27.19 43.08 -51.12
C ILE A 2 -26.77 43.05 -49.65
N GLN A 3 -26.55 44.20 -48.98
CA GLN A 3 -26.17 44.28 -47.56
C GLN A 3 -27.20 43.68 -46.58
N SER A 4 -28.51 43.80 -46.89
CA SER A 4 -29.55 43.21 -46.04
C SER A 4 -29.60 41.68 -46.06
N LYS A 5 -29.30 41.08 -47.25
CA LYS A 5 -29.27 39.61 -47.39
C LYS A 5 -28.08 38.98 -46.64
N GLN A 6 -26.93 39.65 -46.68
CA GLN A 6 -25.73 39.20 -45.96
C GLN A 6 -25.94 39.27 -44.44
N ALA A 7 -26.49 40.39 -43.98
CA ALA A 7 -26.83 40.58 -42.56
C ALA A 7 -27.83 39.52 -42.04
N ASN A 8 -28.85 39.19 -42.88
CA ASN A 8 -29.85 38.18 -42.51
C ASN A 8 -29.23 36.75 -42.41
N CYS A 9 -28.27 36.39 -43.30
CA CYS A 9 -27.60 35.12 -43.25
C CYS A 9 -26.73 34.99 -41.98
N ILE A 10 -26.00 36.03 -41.62
CA ILE A 10 -25.17 36.07 -40.42
C ILE A 10 -26.06 36.01 -39.18
N LEU A 11 -27.18 36.78 -39.14
CA LEU A 11 -28.10 36.76 -38.04
C LEU A 11 -28.72 35.38 -37.84
N LEU A 12 -29.15 34.72 -38.91
CA LEU A 12 -29.67 33.35 -38.84
C LEU A 12 -28.67 32.38 -38.33
N ALA A 13 -27.39 32.44 -38.78
CA ALA A 13 -26.33 31.58 -38.28
C ALA A 13 -26.03 31.82 -36.78
N LEU A 14 -26.08 33.07 -36.32
CA LEU A 14 -25.89 33.40 -34.90
C LEU A 14 -27.07 32.97 -34.04
N LEU A 15 -28.28 32.93 -34.59
CA LEU A 15 -29.42 32.33 -33.90
C LEU A 15 -29.32 30.81 -33.79
N MET A 16 -28.83 30.17 -34.86
CA MET A 16 -28.61 28.72 -34.91
C MET A 16 -27.42 28.28 -34.01
N TRP A 17 -26.40 29.11 -33.91
CA TRP A 17 -25.20 28.89 -33.11
C TRP A 17 -25.09 29.96 -32.01
N ASN A 18 -26.08 29.98 -31.11
CA ASN A 18 -26.18 30.99 -30.07
C ASN A 18 -24.90 31.05 -29.21
N PRO A 19 -24.20 32.19 -29.12
CA PRO A 19 -22.98 32.33 -28.33
C PRO A 19 -23.14 32.02 -26.83
N LEU A 20 -24.31 32.26 -26.25
CA LEU A 20 -24.59 31.93 -24.85
C LEU A 20 -24.63 30.40 -24.65
N MET A 21 -25.27 29.68 -25.58
CA MET A 21 -25.28 28.22 -25.55
C MET A 21 -23.90 27.64 -25.84
N LEU A 22 -23.11 28.27 -26.69
CA LEU A 22 -21.69 27.91 -26.92
C LEU A 22 -20.86 28.10 -25.63
N LEU A 23 -21.12 29.18 -24.89
CA LEU A 23 -20.44 29.41 -23.60
C LEU A 23 -20.82 28.36 -22.55
N LEU A 24 -22.08 27.97 -22.46
CA LEU A 24 -22.54 26.88 -21.60
C LEU A 24 -21.82 25.56 -21.92
N LEU A 25 -21.67 25.23 -23.21
CA LEU A 25 -21.03 24.01 -23.65
C LEU A 25 -19.51 24.03 -23.44
N THR A 26 -18.83 25.11 -23.83
CA THR A 26 -17.38 25.19 -23.81
C THR A 26 -16.80 25.59 -22.46
N LYS A 27 -17.60 26.24 -21.63
CA LYS A 27 -17.20 26.88 -20.35
C LYS A 27 -15.97 27.80 -20.50
N SER A 28 -15.71 28.29 -21.71
CA SER A 28 -14.55 29.12 -22.07
C SER A 28 -14.95 30.29 -22.98
N TRP A 29 -14.76 31.51 -22.50
CA TRP A 29 -14.98 32.72 -23.29
C TRP A 29 -14.11 32.75 -24.56
N GLY A 30 -12.84 32.36 -24.46
CA GLY A 30 -11.92 32.37 -25.60
C GLY A 30 -12.37 31.44 -26.73
N ILE A 31 -12.72 30.20 -26.38
CA ILE A 31 -13.23 29.22 -27.36
C ILE A 31 -14.55 29.66 -27.97
N THR A 32 -15.46 30.17 -27.15
CA THR A 32 -16.77 30.71 -27.60
C THR A 32 -16.59 31.82 -28.62
N VAL A 33 -15.70 32.77 -28.35
CA VAL A 33 -15.41 33.89 -29.27
C VAL A 33 -14.82 33.38 -30.58
N ILE A 34 -13.87 32.45 -30.53
CA ILE A 34 -13.26 31.86 -31.75
C ILE A 34 -14.31 31.17 -32.63
N ILE A 35 -15.15 30.33 -32.04
CA ILE A 35 -16.22 29.63 -32.77
C ILE A 35 -17.22 30.63 -33.34
N THR A 36 -17.64 31.63 -32.59
CA THR A 36 -18.56 32.65 -33.03
C THR A 36 -18.02 33.43 -34.24
N ILE A 37 -16.74 33.83 -34.19
CA ILE A 37 -16.07 34.50 -35.29
C ILE A 37 -16.03 33.60 -36.53
N ALA A 38 -15.69 32.30 -36.37
CA ALA A 38 -15.67 31.34 -37.45
C ALA A 38 -17.05 31.18 -38.12
N VAL A 39 -18.12 31.08 -37.31
CA VAL A 39 -19.51 31.01 -37.78
C VAL A 39 -19.87 32.25 -38.59
N ILE A 40 -19.49 33.45 -38.16
CA ILE A 40 -19.73 34.73 -38.89
C ILE A 40 -18.98 34.71 -40.23
N ILE A 41 -17.70 34.35 -40.26
CA ILE A 41 -16.89 34.31 -41.49
C ILE A 41 -17.47 33.30 -42.48
N ILE A 42 -17.78 32.08 -42.06
CA ILE A 42 -18.35 31.04 -42.93
C ILE A 42 -19.70 31.50 -43.50
N SER A 43 -20.56 32.08 -42.67
CA SER A 43 -21.89 32.59 -43.09
C SER A 43 -21.76 33.72 -44.10
N PHE A 44 -20.79 34.61 -43.92
CA PHE A 44 -20.47 35.66 -44.89
C PHE A 44 -20.02 35.06 -46.20
N MET A 45 -19.06 34.10 -46.20
CA MET A 45 -18.57 33.45 -47.43
C MET A 45 -19.67 32.72 -48.20
N VAL A 46 -20.58 32.03 -47.47
CA VAL A 46 -21.74 31.36 -48.05
C VAL A 46 -22.71 32.38 -48.66
N SER A 47 -22.91 33.53 -48.02
CA SER A 47 -23.84 34.57 -48.48
C SER A 47 -23.42 35.18 -49.82
N ILE A 48 -22.13 35.30 -50.11
CA ILE A 48 -21.58 35.84 -51.36
C ILE A 48 -21.47 34.80 -52.48
N SER A 49 -21.59 33.52 -52.19
CA SER A 49 -21.56 32.46 -53.21
C SER A 49 -22.72 32.63 -54.22
N GLU A 50 -22.45 32.47 -55.50
CA GLU A 50 -23.47 32.49 -56.56
C GLU A 50 -24.20 31.16 -56.74
N SER A 51 -23.59 30.05 -56.28
CA SER A 51 -24.10 28.69 -56.40
C SER A 51 -25.24 28.40 -55.42
N LEU A 52 -26.44 28.18 -55.94
CA LEU A 52 -27.59 27.77 -55.12
C LEU A 52 -27.33 26.42 -54.39
N ARG A 53 -26.63 25.49 -55.05
CA ARG A 53 -26.28 24.20 -54.46
C ARG A 53 -25.41 24.39 -53.21
N VAL A 54 -24.40 25.25 -53.26
CA VAL A 54 -23.54 25.56 -52.12
C VAL A 54 -24.35 26.14 -50.95
N LYS A 55 -25.29 27.05 -51.23
CA LYS A 55 -26.16 27.65 -50.19
C LYS A 55 -27.06 26.62 -49.54
N VAL A 56 -27.67 25.73 -50.34
CA VAL A 56 -28.55 24.66 -49.82
C VAL A 56 -27.77 23.66 -48.95
N TRP A 57 -26.60 23.21 -49.43
CA TRP A 57 -25.74 22.32 -48.66
C TRP A 57 -25.24 22.96 -47.36
N ALA A 58 -24.79 24.21 -47.41
CA ALA A 58 -24.34 24.92 -46.21
C ALA A 58 -25.46 25.12 -45.19
N PHE A 59 -26.68 25.46 -45.69
CA PHE A 59 -27.85 25.59 -44.81
C PHE A 59 -28.20 24.26 -44.13
N ASN A 60 -28.27 23.18 -44.90
CA ASN A 60 -28.61 21.86 -44.34
C ASN A 60 -27.56 21.40 -43.33
N LEU A 61 -26.26 21.60 -43.60
CA LEU A 61 -25.19 21.26 -42.68
C LEU A 61 -25.26 22.11 -41.41
N CYS A 62 -25.53 23.42 -41.56
CA CYS A 62 -25.69 24.32 -40.43
C CYS A 62 -26.90 23.94 -39.58
N ALA A 63 -28.04 23.58 -40.20
CA ALA A 63 -29.24 23.15 -39.50
C ALA A 63 -29.01 21.84 -38.72
N LEU A 64 -28.43 20.82 -39.35
CA LEU A 64 -28.14 19.54 -38.72
C LEU A 64 -27.14 19.69 -37.55
N SER A 65 -26.07 20.45 -37.76
CA SER A 65 -25.09 20.70 -36.72
C SER A 65 -25.67 21.53 -35.56
N SER A 66 -26.58 22.49 -35.87
CA SER A 66 -27.31 23.26 -34.87
C SER A 66 -28.23 22.38 -34.03
N ILE A 67 -28.97 21.46 -34.64
CA ILE A 67 -29.83 20.50 -33.93
C ILE A 67 -28.96 19.65 -33.02
N ALA A 68 -27.86 19.07 -33.48
CA ALA A 68 -26.95 18.26 -32.65
C ALA A 68 -26.38 19.09 -31.48
N PHE A 69 -25.98 20.32 -31.73
CA PHE A 69 -25.46 21.24 -30.77
C PHE A 69 -26.47 21.58 -29.66
N HIS A 70 -27.70 21.97 -30.05
CA HIS A 70 -28.74 22.28 -29.04
C HIS A 70 -29.19 21.04 -28.27
N SER A 71 -29.23 19.89 -28.96
CA SER A 71 -29.47 18.63 -28.28
C SER A 71 -28.39 18.33 -27.23
N GLU A 72 -27.10 18.50 -27.59
CA GLU A 72 -26.01 18.30 -26.65
C GLU A 72 -26.11 19.20 -25.41
N VAL A 73 -26.40 20.52 -25.62
CA VAL A 73 -26.60 21.46 -24.51
C VAL A 73 -27.79 21.04 -23.65
N LEU A 74 -28.92 20.67 -24.27
CA LEU A 74 -30.13 20.22 -23.56
C LEU A 74 -29.84 18.98 -22.71
N PHE A 75 -29.23 17.95 -23.30
CA PHE A 75 -28.95 16.72 -22.60
C PHE A 75 -27.89 16.90 -21.51
N ARG A 76 -26.86 17.71 -21.77
CA ARG A 76 -25.77 17.93 -20.82
C ARG A 76 -26.17 18.78 -19.60
N GLU A 77 -26.90 19.89 -19.84
CA GLU A 77 -27.17 20.86 -18.78
C GLU A 77 -28.54 20.66 -18.09
N PHE A 78 -29.51 20.03 -18.78
CA PHE A 78 -30.90 19.94 -18.27
C PHE A 78 -31.43 18.53 -18.09
N LEU A 79 -30.91 17.52 -18.80
CA LEU A 79 -31.44 16.16 -18.77
C LEU A 79 -30.47 15.12 -18.21
N SER A 80 -29.16 15.32 -18.34
CA SER A 80 -28.18 14.30 -18.00
C SER A 80 -28.02 14.02 -16.52
N ASP A 81 -28.41 14.94 -15.65
CA ASP A 81 -28.19 14.80 -14.20
C ASP A 81 -29.33 14.09 -13.44
N LYS A 82 -30.49 13.88 -14.08
CA LYS A 82 -31.64 13.27 -13.40
C LYS A 82 -31.76 11.78 -13.58
N ASP A 83 -31.36 11.26 -14.74
CA ASP A 83 -31.61 9.87 -15.13
C ASP A 83 -30.33 9.01 -15.32
N ILE A 84 -29.17 9.66 -15.46
CA ILE A 84 -27.89 8.96 -15.61
C ILE A 84 -26.86 9.56 -14.65
N PRO A 85 -26.57 8.88 -13.54
CA PRO A 85 -25.59 9.38 -12.59
C PRO A 85 -24.21 9.41 -13.24
N ASN A 86 -23.76 10.59 -13.65
CA ASN A 86 -22.41 10.82 -14.10
C ASN A 86 -21.48 10.87 -12.87
N LEU A 87 -21.12 9.71 -12.38
CA LEU A 87 -20.36 9.55 -11.13
C LEU A 87 -18.86 9.66 -11.32
N TYR A 88 -18.38 9.59 -12.56
CA TYR A 88 -16.97 9.41 -12.85
C TYR A 88 -16.41 10.50 -13.75
N GLU A 89 -15.12 10.78 -13.60
CA GLU A 89 -14.28 11.58 -14.51
C GLU A 89 -13.19 10.70 -15.09
N LEU A 90 -12.90 10.91 -16.39
CA LEU A 90 -11.79 10.24 -17.07
C LEU A 90 -10.48 10.95 -16.77
N HIS A 91 -9.50 10.22 -16.23
CA HIS A 91 -8.13 10.67 -15.99
C HIS A 91 -7.17 9.90 -16.90
N GLY A 92 -7.06 10.34 -18.15
CA GLY A 92 -6.20 9.68 -19.14
C GLY A 92 -6.64 8.24 -19.44
N LYS A 93 -6.15 7.26 -18.68
CA LYS A 93 -6.38 5.83 -18.91
C LYS A 93 -7.30 5.16 -17.90
N TYR A 94 -7.87 5.88 -16.94
CA TYR A 94 -8.75 5.32 -15.93
C TYR A 94 -9.87 6.31 -15.58
N TYR A 95 -10.97 5.80 -15.05
CA TYR A 95 -12.02 6.61 -14.46
C TYR A 95 -11.84 6.71 -12.97
N PHE A 96 -12.23 7.84 -12.37
CA PHE A 96 -12.30 8.00 -10.92
C PHE A 96 -13.56 8.75 -10.53
N ASN A 97 -13.96 8.64 -9.26
CA ASN A 97 -15.16 9.30 -8.77
C ASN A 97 -15.04 10.82 -8.88
N LYS A 98 -16.12 11.48 -9.30
CA LYS A 98 -16.18 12.94 -9.29
C LYS A 98 -16.08 13.50 -7.88
N PRO A 99 -15.46 14.67 -7.71
CA PRO A 99 -15.52 15.44 -6.49
C PRO A 99 -16.96 15.87 -6.17
N PHE A 100 -17.24 16.08 -4.87
CA PHE A 100 -18.45 16.68 -4.35
C PHE A 100 -19.76 15.99 -4.79
N LEU A 101 -19.74 14.68 -4.99
CA LEU A 101 -20.95 13.91 -5.22
C LEU A 101 -21.81 13.87 -3.96
N ASP A 102 -23.12 13.96 -4.15
CA ASP A 102 -24.15 13.67 -3.15
C ASP A 102 -25.32 13.01 -3.88
N LYS A 103 -25.33 11.68 -3.86
CA LYS A 103 -26.29 10.86 -4.60
C LYS A 103 -26.89 9.81 -3.67
N GLU A 104 -28.12 9.40 -3.96
CA GLU A 104 -28.77 8.25 -3.36
C GLU A 104 -28.99 7.20 -4.43
N PHE A 105 -28.58 5.98 -4.14
CA PHE A 105 -28.92 4.81 -4.95
C PHE A 105 -30.06 4.07 -4.29
N ARG A 106 -31.08 3.74 -5.09
CA ARG A 106 -32.26 3.03 -4.61
C ARG A 106 -32.60 1.92 -5.59
N THR A 107 -32.62 0.71 -5.08
CA THR A 107 -33.08 -0.48 -5.79
C THR A 107 -34.09 -1.23 -4.93
N ASN A 108 -34.53 -2.42 -5.38
CA ASN A 108 -35.40 -3.26 -4.57
C ASN A 108 -34.66 -3.94 -3.41
N GLU A 109 -33.32 -3.93 -3.41
CA GLU A 109 -32.49 -4.64 -2.44
C GLU A 109 -31.79 -3.70 -1.46
N TYR A 110 -31.51 -2.47 -1.88
CA TYR A 110 -30.78 -1.51 -1.04
C TYR A 110 -31.17 -0.06 -1.29
N VAL A 111 -30.95 0.75 -0.27
CA VAL A 111 -30.93 2.22 -0.35
C VAL A 111 -29.61 2.66 0.27
N SER A 112 -28.81 3.38 -0.49
CA SER A 112 -27.49 3.82 -0.03
C SER A 112 -27.21 5.28 -0.39
N SER A 113 -26.52 5.98 0.51
CA SER A 113 -26.02 7.34 0.29
C SER A 113 -24.57 7.29 -0.19
N TYR A 114 -24.31 8.01 -1.28
CA TYR A 114 -22.98 8.06 -1.89
C TYR A 114 -22.49 9.52 -1.96
N LYS A 115 -21.50 9.84 -1.12
CA LYS A 115 -20.92 11.18 -1.04
C LYS A 115 -19.42 11.13 -1.25
N THR A 116 -18.86 12.14 -1.93
CA THR A 116 -17.42 12.25 -2.14
C THR A 116 -16.88 13.61 -1.72
N ASN A 117 -15.61 13.63 -1.28
CA ASN A 117 -14.90 14.87 -0.98
C ASN A 117 -14.38 15.56 -2.25
N CYS A 118 -13.63 16.65 -2.08
CA CYS A 118 -13.01 17.42 -3.17
C CYS A 118 -11.97 16.62 -3.99
N GLN A 119 -11.52 15.45 -3.53
CA GLN A 119 -10.61 14.55 -4.23
C GLN A 119 -11.30 13.34 -4.87
N GLY A 120 -12.63 13.18 -4.69
CA GLY A 120 -13.41 12.04 -5.18
C GLY A 120 -13.44 10.82 -4.26
N TYR A 121 -12.86 10.88 -3.06
CA TYR A 121 -12.93 9.79 -2.08
C TYR A 121 -14.26 9.81 -1.32
N ARG A 122 -14.79 8.62 -1.00
CA ARG A 122 -16.02 8.50 -0.23
C ARG A 122 -15.91 9.11 1.16
N ILE A 123 -16.99 9.78 1.58
CA ILE A 123 -17.13 10.41 2.89
C ILE A 123 -18.51 10.08 3.50
N ASP A 124 -18.60 10.20 4.81
CA ASP A 124 -19.87 10.06 5.55
C ASP A 124 -20.76 11.29 5.39
N LYS A 125 -20.22 12.49 5.66
CA LYS A 125 -20.98 13.74 5.76
C LYS A 125 -20.43 14.81 4.84
N LEU A 126 -21.34 15.64 4.28
CA LEU A 126 -20.96 16.78 3.43
C LEU A 126 -20.10 17.84 4.16
N SER A 127 -20.13 17.86 5.49
CA SER A 127 -19.18 18.69 6.27
C SER A 127 -17.71 18.37 5.98
N ASN A 128 -17.43 17.14 5.56
CA ASN A 128 -16.09 16.66 5.20
C ASN A 128 -15.78 16.80 3.69
N ALA A 129 -16.67 17.41 2.90
CA ALA A 129 -16.52 17.50 1.46
C ALA A 129 -15.26 18.26 1.00
N TYR A 130 -14.80 19.21 1.80
CA TYR A 130 -13.59 20.01 1.52
C TYR A 130 -12.33 19.46 2.19
N ASP A 131 -12.45 18.39 2.98
CA ASP A 131 -11.29 17.77 3.63
C ASP A 131 -10.38 17.13 2.58
N THR A 132 -9.09 17.43 2.67
CA THR A 132 -8.08 16.87 1.78
C THR A 132 -7.25 15.82 2.50
N ILE A 133 -7.12 14.66 1.90
CA ILE A 133 -6.25 13.59 2.38
C ILE A 133 -4.87 13.80 1.73
N LYS A 134 -3.85 14.07 2.54
CA LYS A 134 -2.46 14.31 2.09
C LYS A 134 -1.57 13.08 2.19
N ALA A 135 -1.90 12.16 3.10
CA ALA A 135 -1.19 10.91 3.30
C ALA A 135 -2.14 9.89 3.94
N CYS A 136 -1.84 8.61 3.77
CA CYS A 136 -2.57 7.54 4.44
C CYS A 136 -1.61 6.42 4.89
N ASP A 137 -2.05 5.64 5.88
CA ASP A 137 -1.34 4.43 6.27
C ASP A 137 -1.71 3.27 5.36
N TRP A 138 -3.01 3.09 5.11
CA TRP A 138 -3.55 2.01 4.30
C TRP A 138 -4.39 2.56 3.16
N LEU A 139 -4.03 2.20 1.94
CA LEU A 139 -4.77 2.52 0.72
C LEU A 139 -5.41 1.25 0.17
N PHE A 140 -6.74 1.21 0.18
CA PHE A 140 -7.51 0.12 -0.42
C PHE A 140 -7.85 0.48 -1.85
N ILE A 141 -7.43 -0.35 -2.80
CA ILE A 141 -7.70 -0.21 -4.22
C ILE A 141 -8.40 -1.48 -4.70
N GLY A 142 -9.32 -1.33 -5.61
CA GLY A 142 -10.12 -2.37 -6.21
C GLY A 142 -11.23 -1.75 -7.05
N ASP A 143 -12.11 -2.59 -7.51
CA ASP A 143 -13.25 -2.24 -8.36
C ASP A 143 -14.48 -1.75 -7.57
N SER A 144 -15.67 -2.06 -8.05
CA SER A 144 -16.94 -1.73 -7.41
C SER A 144 -17.16 -2.42 -6.06
N PHE A 145 -16.54 -3.56 -5.82
CA PHE A 145 -16.61 -4.25 -4.53
C PHE A 145 -15.87 -3.48 -3.43
N THR A 146 -14.77 -2.81 -3.77
CA THR A 146 -14.06 -1.90 -2.87
C THR A 146 -14.78 -0.55 -2.76
N GLN A 147 -15.27 0.00 -3.88
CA GLN A 147 -16.04 1.25 -3.88
C GLN A 147 -17.27 1.16 -2.99
N GLY A 148 -18.02 0.05 -3.06
CA GLY A 148 -19.16 -0.25 -2.22
C GLY A 148 -20.31 0.74 -2.35
N ALA A 149 -20.69 1.11 -3.58
CA ALA A 149 -21.77 2.08 -3.82
C ALA A 149 -23.14 1.60 -3.30
N GLN A 150 -23.32 0.30 -3.14
CA GLN A 150 -24.55 -0.37 -2.73
C GLN A 150 -24.83 -0.28 -1.21
N VAL A 151 -23.84 0.08 -0.42
CA VAL A 151 -23.97 0.19 1.05
C VAL A 151 -23.62 1.59 1.53
N ASN A 152 -24.09 1.95 2.73
CA ASN A 152 -23.74 3.23 3.34
C ASN A 152 -22.27 3.25 3.77
N TYR A 153 -21.75 4.46 3.99
CA TYR A 153 -20.34 4.67 4.35
C TYR A 153 -19.93 3.88 5.60
N GLU A 154 -20.78 3.85 6.61
CA GLU A 154 -20.55 3.14 7.87
C GLU A 154 -20.46 1.62 7.71
N ASP A 155 -21.08 1.06 6.67
CA ASP A 155 -21.12 -0.38 6.40
C ASP A 155 -19.98 -0.86 5.51
N LEU A 156 -19.20 0.05 4.92
CA LEU A 156 -18.04 -0.30 4.12
C LEU A 156 -17.02 -1.09 4.95
N TYR A 157 -16.43 -2.13 4.39
CA TYR A 157 -15.38 -2.89 5.06
C TYR A 157 -14.18 -2.01 5.44
N THR A 158 -13.85 -1.00 4.64
CA THR A 158 -12.78 -0.03 4.94
C THR A 158 -13.10 0.83 6.16
N THR A 159 -14.36 1.25 6.32
CA THR A 159 -14.82 1.99 7.50
C THR A 159 -14.88 1.09 8.74
N GLN A 160 -15.28 -0.16 8.59
CA GLN A 160 -15.27 -1.13 9.68
C GLN A 160 -13.84 -1.45 10.12
N LEU A 161 -12.89 -1.57 9.18
CA LEU A 161 -11.46 -1.70 9.49
C LEU A 161 -10.94 -0.48 10.24
N PHE A 162 -11.35 0.73 9.88
CA PHE A 162 -10.97 1.94 10.63
C PHE A 162 -11.47 1.88 12.09
N ARG A 163 -12.67 1.33 12.35
CA ARG A 163 -13.14 1.14 13.74
C ARG A 163 -12.29 0.15 14.54
N ASN A 164 -11.75 -0.87 13.87
CA ASN A 164 -10.87 -1.88 14.48
C ASN A 164 -9.41 -1.39 14.62
N PHE A 165 -9.01 -0.41 13.79
CA PHE A 165 -7.68 0.19 13.75
C PHE A 165 -7.80 1.74 13.70
N PRO A 166 -8.31 2.39 14.78
CA PRO A 166 -8.68 3.80 14.78
C PRO A 166 -7.50 4.77 14.64
N ASP A 167 -6.31 4.27 14.81
CA ASP A 167 -5.04 4.98 14.66
C ASP A 167 -4.52 5.00 13.21
N LYS A 168 -5.16 4.27 12.31
CA LYS A 168 -4.79 4.24 10.90
C LYS A 168 -5.60 5.21 10.08
N ILE A 169 -4.93 5.94 9.21
CA ILE A 169 -5.59 6.67 8.12
C ILE A 169 -5.84 5.67 6.99
N ILE A 170 -7.09 5.25 6.85
CA ILE A 170 -7.53 4.28 5.84
C ILE A 170 -8.25 5.03 4.72
N VAL A 171 -7.82 4.83 3.48
CA VAL A 171 -8.46 5.43 2.29
C VAL A 171 -9.03 4.33 1.40
N ASN A 172 -10.31 4.49 1.06
CA ASN A 172 -10.99 3.69 0.05
C ASN A 172 -10.88 4.38 -1.31
N ALA A 173 -10.15 3.77 -2.23
CA ALA A 173 -9.97 4.21 -3.60
C ALA A 173 -10.56 3.19 -4.60
N GLY A 174 -11.67 2.57 -4.26
CA GLY A 174 -12.41 1.68 -5.17
C GLY A 174 -12.97 2.43 -6.36
N ILE A 175 -12.93 1.80 -7.53
CA ILE A 175 -13.30 2.37 -8.83
C ILE A 175 -14.24 1.42 -9.56
N SER A 176 -15.52 1.71 -9.59
CA SER A 176 -16.49 0.83 -10.25
C SER A 176 -16.16 0.58 -11.72
N GLY A 177 -16.20 -0.68 -12.13
CA GLY A 177 -15.91 -1.12 -13.48
C GLY A 177 -14.42 -1.00 -13.89
N ALA A 178 -13.53 -0.72 -12.93
CA ALA A 178 -12.10 -0.75 -13.18
C ALA A 178 -11.61 -2.20 -13.29
N GLY A 179 -10.64 -2.42 -14.17
CA GLY A 179 -9.81 -3.62 -14.14
C GLY A 179 -8.45 -3.30 -13.54
N LEU A 180 -7.67 -4.33 -13.27
CA LEU A 180 -6.37 -4.24 -12.57
C LEU A 180 -5.38 -3.22 -13.16
N TYR A 181 -5.44 -2.95 -14.47
CA TYR A 181 -4.60 -1.91 -15.10
C TYR A 181 -5.17 -0.50 -14.93
N ASP A 182 -6.49 -0.32 -14.87
CA ASP A 182 -7.11 0.97 -14.59
C ASP A 182 -6.76 1.41 -13.17
N GLU A 183 -6.85 0.49 -12.23
CA GLU A 183 -6.46 0.67 -10.83
C GLU A 183 -4.96 0.98 -10.69
N LEU A 184 -4.10 0.26 -11.45
CA LEU A 184 -2.67 0.53 -11.49
C LEU A 184 -2.36 1.93 -12.04
N ASN A 185 -3.09 2.38 -13.06
CA ASN A 185 -2.94 3.72 -13.62
C ASN A 185 -3.40 4.79 -12.61
N TYR A 186 -4.51 4.54 -11.88
CA TYR A 186 -4.91 5.39 -10.74
C TYR A 186 -3.79 5.47 -9.69
N PHE A 187 -3.23 4.33 -9.29
CA PHE A 187 -2.15 4.32 -8.30
C PHE A 187 -0.94 5.12 -8.75
N LYS A 188 -0.53 4.99 -10.02
CA LYS A 188 0.59 5.74 -10.60
C LYS A 188 0.36 7.24 -10.65
N ASP A 189 -0.88 7.67 -10.90
CA ASP A 189 -1.25 9.08 -11.08
C ASP A 189 -1.58 9.78 -9.76
N LYS A 190 -2.41 9.16 -8.92
CA LYS A 190 -2.93 9.77 -7.68
C LYS A 190 -2.60 9.00 -6.41
N GLY A 191 -2.64 7.67 -6.47
CA GLY A 191 -2.48 6.82 -5.30
C GLY A 191 -1.13 6.99 -4.61
N LYS A 192 -0.06 7.19 -5.36
CA LYS A 192 1.30 7.44 -4.85
C LYS A 192 1.41 8.74 -4.04
N ASP A 193 0.66 9.76 -4.42
CA ASP A 193 0.69 11.08 -3.75
C ASP A 193 0.17 11.00 -2.32
N LEU A 194 -0.65 9.99 -2.01
CA LEU A 194 -1.12 9.69 -0.66
C LEU A 194 -0.04 9.04 0.22
N LYS A 195 1.12 8.72 -0.32
CA LYS A 195 2.25 8.13 0.40
C LYS A 195 1.83 6.95 1.30
N PRO A 196 1.07 5.97 0.79
CA PRO A 196 0.60 4.86 1.59
C PRO A 196 1.78 4.03 2.12
N LYS A 197 1.65 3.54 3.36
CA LYS A 197 2.60 2.55 3.91
C LYS A 197 2.26 1.14 3.40
N VAL A 198 0.97 0.85 3.25
CA VAL A 198 0.47 -0.42 2.72
C VAL A 198 -0.61 -0.14 1.68
N VAL A 199 -0.51 -0.81 0.55
CA VAL A 199 -1.55 -0.85 -0.49
C VAL A 199 -2.22 -2.21 -0.43
N PHE A 200 -3.52 -2.21 -0.16
CA PHE A 200 -4.36 -3.39 -0.23
C PHE A 200 -5.05 -3.41 -1.58
N LEU A 201 -4.73 -4.41 -2.41
CA LEU A 201 -5.34 -4.59 -3.72
C LEU A 201 -6.37 -5.71 -3.63
N GLN A 202 -7.64 -5.38 -3.85
CA GLN A 202 -8.72 -6.33 -3.95
C GLN A 202 -8.65 -7.04 -5.31
N ILE A 203 -8.87 -8.34 -5.29
CA ILE A 203 -9.02 -9.18 -6.49
C ILE A 203 -10.38 -9.85 -6.42
N GLY A 204 -11.23 -9.61 -7.41
CA GLY A 204 -12.55 -10.23 -7.54
C GLY A 204 -12.52 -11.42 -8.49
N VAL A 205 -13.06 -12.58 -8.06
CA VAL A 205 -13.21 -13.69 -8.99
C VAL A 205 -14.23 -13.38 -10.08
N PHE A 206 -15.11 -12.42 -9.82
CA PHE A 206 -16.13 -11.96 -10.74
C PHE A 206 -15.56 -11.42 -12.06
N ASN A 207 -14.50 -10.59 -12.03
CA ASN A 207 -14.04 -9.81 -13.20
C ASN A 207 -12.52 -9.69 -13.37
N ASP A 208 -11.69 -9.94 -12.34
CA ASP A 208 -10.26 -9.64 -12.40
C ASP A 208 -9.37 -10.70 -13.05
N PHE A 209 -9.96 -11.82 -13.47
CA PHE A 209 -9.24 -12.88 -14.18
C PHE A 209 -9.53 -12.89 -15.68
N PHE A 210 -10.18 -11.85 -16.19
CA PHE A 210 -10.66 -11.74 -17.55
C PHE A 210 -10.23 -10.44 -18.22
N ASN A 211 -9.89 -10.51 -19.52
CA ASN A 211 -9.59 -9.35 -20.36
C ASN A 211 -8.62 -8.32 -19.74
N ILE A 212 -7.60 -8.85 -19.06
CA ILE A 212 -6.61 -8.07 -18.33
C ILE A 212 -5.69 -7.38 -19.32
N LYS A 213 -6.03 -6.17 -19.71
CA LYS A 213 -5.24 -5.34 -20.64
C LYS A 213 -5.31 -3.88 -20.24
N GLU A 214 -4.27 -3.15 -20.61
CA GLU A 214 -4.27 -1.72 -20.43
C GLU A 214 -5.32 -1.08 -21.35
N ARG A 215 -6.19 -0.23 -20.79
CA ARG A 215 -7.19 0.49 -21.55
C ARG A 215 -6.50 1.40 -22.57
N SER A 216 -6.83 1.27 -23.83
CA SER A 216 -6.56 2.33 -24.82
C SER A 216 -7.71 3.32 -24.72
N ALA A 217 -7.43 4.62 -24.53
CA ALA A 217 -8.46 5.66 -24.58
C ALA A 217 -9.16 5.57 -25.94
N ALA A 218 -10.32 4.96 -25.96
CA ALA A 218 -11.12 4.85 -27.19
C ALA A 218 -11.87 6.16 -27.41
N PHE A 219 -12.16 6.49 -28.67
CA PHE A 219 -13.00 7.65 -29.01
C PHE A 219 -14.36 7.60 -28.29
N GLN A 220 -14.85 6.40 -28.00
CA GLN A 220 -16.05 6.16 -27.22
C GLN A 220 -15.94 6.68 -25.77
N ASP A 221 -14.80 6.51 -25.11
CA ASP A 221 -14.56 7.01 -23.75
C ASP A 221 -14.58 8.54 -23.72
N LEU A 222 -14.03 9.16 -24.74
CA LEU A 222 -14.09 10.61 -24.91
C LEU A 222 -15.54 11.09 -25.13
N LEU A 223 -16.33 10.38 -25.91
CA LEU A 223 -17.75 10.69 -26.12
C LEU A 223 -18.56 10.50 -24.84
N MET A 224 -18.30 9.43 -24.07
CA MET A 224 -18.94 9.20 -22.77
C MET A 224 -18.61 10.31 -21.77
N GLU A 225 -17.40 10.82 -21.79
CA GLU A 225 -17.01 11.93 -20.90
C GLU A 225 -17.58 13.27 -21.37
N LYS A 226 -17.48 13.58 -22.67
CA LYS A 226 -17.72 14.94 -23.18
C LYS A 226 -19.13 15.16 -23.74
N SER A 227 -19.88 14.11 -24.10
CA SER A 227 -21.20 14.25 -24.75
C SER A 227 -22.33 13.74 -23.87
N GLY A 228 -23.21 14.65 -23.42
CA GLY A 228 -24.43 14.32 -22.70
C GLY A 228 -25.42 13.54 -23.57
N LEU A 229 -25.51 13.91 -24.84
CA LEU A 229 -26.33 13.24 -25.84
C LEU A 229 -25.88 11.79 -26.04
N TYR A 230 -24.57 11.57 -26.22
CA TYR A 230 -24.02 10.22 -26.38
C TYR A 230 -24.29 9.35 -25.16
N ARG A 231 -24.03 9.89 -23.94
CA ARG A 231 -24.34 9.18 -22.68
C ARG A 231 -25.82 8.77 -22.61
N TYR A 232 -26.73 9.70 -22.87
CA TYR A 232 -28.16 9.42 -22.82
C TYR A 232 -28.54 8.26 -23.76
N PHE A 233 -28.12 8.29 -25.01
CA PHE A 233 -28.40 7.22 -25.96
C PHE A 233 -27.68 5.91 -25.62
N ALA A 234 -26.42 5.95 -25.23
CA ALA A 234 -25.67 4.76 -24.82
C ALA A 234 -26.37 4.06 -23.64
N PHE A 235 -26.81 4.81 -22.64
CA PHE A 235 -27.49 4.23 -21.48
C PHE A 235 -28.92 3.77 -21.80
N ASN A 236 -29.71 4.54 -22.53
CA ASN A 236 -31.11 4.21 -22.76
C ASN A 236 -31.34 3.23 -23.91
N ILE A 237 -30.44 3.14 -24.88
CA ILE A 237 -30.57 2.19 -26.00
C ILE A 237 -29.86 0.88 -25.69
N VAL A 238 -28.74 0.90 -24.99
CA VAL A 238 -27.99 -0.31 -24.64
C VAL A 238 -28.51 -0.96 -23.35
N SER A 239 -29.07 -0.17 -22.40
CA SER A 239 -29.65 -0.68 -21.16
C SER A 239 -31.12 -1.10 -21.28
N THR A 240 -31.78 -0.91 -22.45
CA THR A 240 -33.15 -1.39 -22.69
C THR A 240 -33.25 -2.89 -23.01
N ASP A 241 -32.16 -3.57 -23.22
CA ASP A 241 -32.17 -4.95 -22.84
C ASP A 241 -32.29 -4.96 -21.30
N SER A 242 -33.54 -4.89 -20.86
CA SER A 242 -33.91 -5.20 -19.50
C SER A 242 -33.14 -6.49 -19.16
N LEU A 243 -32.01 -6.32 -18.46
CA LEU A 243 -31.50 -7.41 -17.63
C LEU A 243 -32.74 -7.88 -16.89
N PRO A 244 -33.23 -9.09 -17.15
CA PRO A 244 -34.34 -9.57 -16.36
C PRO A 244 -33.86 -9.30 -14.94
N LEU A 245 -34.71 -8.72 -14.12
CA LEU A 245 -34.49 -8.58 -12.68
C LEU A 245 -34.35 -9.99 -12.10
N GLY A 246 -33.37 -10.72 -12.62
CA GLY A 246 -33.03 -12.07 -12.29
C GLY A 246 -31.98 -12.03 -11.19
N ARG A 247 -32.04 -12.97 -10.29
CA ARG A 247 -31.10 -13.19 -9.16
C ARG A 247 -29.61 -13.21 -9.55
N TRP A 248 -29.30 -13.05 -10.83
CA TRP A 248 -28.00 -13.29 -11.41
C TRP A 248 -27.63 -12.18 -12.34
N THR A 249 -26.51 -11.64 -12.12
CA THR A 249 -25.71 -11.08 -13.18
C THR A 249 -25.46 -12.22 -14.16
N GLU A 250 -25.73 -11.99 -15.42
CA GLU A 250 -25.53 -12.97 -16.47
C GLU A 250 -24.10 -13.02 -17.05
N PRO A 251 -22.98 -12.84 -16.31
CA PRO A 251 -21.66 -13.06 -16.87
C PRO A 251 -21.31 -14.54 -17.01
N PHE A 252 -22.08 -15.45 -16.42
CA PHE A 252 -21.83 -16.88 -16.52
C PHE A 252 -22.39 -17.44 -17.84
N PHE A 253 -21.75 -17.07 -18.97
CA PHE A 253 -22.10 -17.57 -20.31
C PHE A 253 -21.00 -18.49 -20.85
N PRO A 254 -21.06 -19.79 -20.62
CA PRO A 254 -20.05 -20.72 -21.16
C PRO A 254 -20.12 -20.86 -22.68
N SER A 255 -21.22 -20.45 -23.33
CA SER A 255 -21.46 -20.66 -24.75
C SER A 255 -21.10 -19.48 -25.65
N LYS A 256 -20.80 -18.30 -25.09
CA LYS A 256 -20.42 -17.13 -25.90
C LYS A 256 -18.97 -16.75 -25.60
N GLN A 257 -18.13 -16.81 -26.64
CA GLN A 257 -16.73 -16.38 -26.57
C GLN A 257 -16.55 -14.91 -26.12
N GLU A 258 -17.63 -14.15 -26.14
CA GLU A 258 -17.66 -12.72 -25.80
C GLU A 258 -17.82 -12.46 -24.29
N ASN A 259 -18.34 -13.45 -23.54
CA ASN A 259 -18.54 -13.37 -22.08
C ASN A 259 -17.76 -14.49 -21.40
N ILE A 260 -16.51 -14.21 -21.13
CA ILE A 260 -15.55 -15.17 -20.59
C ILE A 260 -15.09 -14.81 -19.17
N ASP A 261 -15.82 -13.92 -18.48
CA ASP A 261 -15.49 -13.45 -17.13
C ASP A 261 -15.26 -14.63 -16.17
N TYR A 262 -16.12 -15.65 -16.25
CA TYR A 262 -15.94 -16.87 -15.49
C TYR A 262 -15.16 -17.98 -16.20
N ASN A 263 -14.52 -17.70 -17.33
CA ASN A 263 -13.74 -18.72 -18.04
C ASN A 263 -12.67 -19.36 -17.15
N ILE A 264 -12.15 -18.62 -16.17
CA ILE A 264 -11.21 -19.14 -15.17
C ILE A 264 -11.77 -20.33 -14.39
N LEU A 265 -13.09 -20.44 -14.20
CA LEU A 265 -13.76 -21.50 -13.47
C LEU A 265 -13.95 -22.79 -14.31
N PHE A 266 -13.73 -22.77 -15.63
CA PHE A 266 -13.80 -23.95 -16.46
C PHE A 266 -12.46 -24.69 -16.49
N LYS A 267 -12.51 -26.03 -16.56
CA LYS A 267 -11.31 -26.88 -16.70
C LYS A 267 -10.63 -26.73 -18.06
N GLU A 268 -11.39 -26.37 -19.08
CA GLU A 268 -10.88 -26.22 -20.43
C GLU A 268 -9.83 -25.09 -20.48
N LYS A 269 -8.72 -25.35 -21.15
CA LYS A 269 -7.63 -24.42 -21.34
C LYS A 269 -7.72 -23.80 -22.73
N SER A 270 -8.60 -22.81 -22.91
CA SER A 270 -8.61 -22.01 -24.14
C SER A 270 -7.35 -21.14 -24.23
N GLU A 271 -6.99 -20.71 -25.45
CA GLU A 271 -5.86 -19.78 -25.64
C GLU A 271 -6.10 -18.45 -24.91
N VAL A 272 -7.35 -17.97 -24.90
CA VAL A 272 -7.76 -16.74 -24.18
C VAL A 272 -7.51 -16.89 -22.68
N LYS A 273 -7.98 -18.00 -22.08
CA LYS A 273 -7.73 -18.26 -20.65
C LYS A 273 -6.24 -18.28 -20.30
N VAL A 274 -5.43 -18.92 -21.14
CA VAL A 274 -3.97 -18.97 -20.92
C VAL A 274 -3.35 -17.57 -21.06
N ALA A 275 -3.85 -16.76 -21.99
CA ALA A 275 -3.40 -15.37 -22.14
C ALA A 275 -3.76 -14.53 -20.91
N ASP A 276 -5.00 -14.63 -20.43
CA ASP A 276 -5.47 -13.92 -19.23
C ASP A 276 -4.70 -14.34 -17.97
N MET A 277 -4.43 -15.63 -17.78
CA MET A 277 -3.59 -16.09 -16.66
C MET A 277 -2.16 -15.49 -16.69
N ARG A 278 -1.58 -15.35 -17.87
CA ARG A 278 -0.27 -14.68 -18.04
C ARG A 278 -0.37 -13.19 -17.79
N ALA A 279 -1.44 -12.55 -18.31
CA ALA A 279 -1.70 -11.13 -18.11
C ALA A 279 -1.90 -10.81 -16.62
N PHE A 280 -2.64 -11.65 -15.88
CA PHE A 280 -2.79 -11.54 -14.42
C PHE A 280 -1.42 -11.50 -13.72
N LYS A 281 -0.57 -12.49 -13.96
CA LYS A 281 0.77 -12.53 -13.37
C LYS A 281 1.60 -11.29 -13.73
N THR A 282 1.54 -10.85 -14.98
CA THR A 282 2.28 -9.68 -15.46
C THR A 282 1.79 -8.40 -14.79
N CYS A 283 0.47 -8.24 -14.67
CA CYS A 283 -0.14 -7.08 -14.02
C CYS A 283 0.20 -7.01 -12.53
N ILE A 284 0.09 -8.13 -11.80
CA ILE A 284 0.46 -8.18 -10.37
C ILE A 284 1.97 -7.92 -10.17
N SER A 285 2.82 -8.37 -11.10
CA SER A 285 4.25 -8.04 -11.07
C SER A 285 4.50 -6.53 -11.26
N ALA A 286 3.72 -5.88 -12.15
CA ALA A 286 3.78 -4.43 -12.34
C ALA A 286 3.29 -3.67 -11.10
N TRP A 287 2.21 -4.13 -10.48
CA TRP A 287 1.70 -3.62 -9.20
C TRP A 287 2.78 -3.66 -8.11
N LYS A 288 3.41 -4.84 -7.92
CA LYS A 288 4.49 -5.00 -6.94
C LYS A 288 5.59 -3.96 -7.17
N LYS A 289 6.10 -3.86 -8.39
CA LYS A 289 7.16 -2.91 -8.73
C LYS A 289 6.79 -1.46 -8.43
N GLU A 290 5.57 -1.04 -8.76
CA GLU A 290 5.13 0.33 -8.57
C GLU A 290 4.93 0.67 -7.08
N VAL A 291 4.35 -0.24 -6.30
CA VAL A 291 4.15 -0.05 -4.86
C VAL A 291 5.49 -0.04 -4.13
N GLU A 292 6.40 -0.97 -4.42
CA GLU A 292 7.73 -1.02 -3.82
C GLU A 292 8.59 0.19 -4.21
N SER A 293 8.35 0.82 -5.37
CA SER A 293 9.11 2.00 -5.81
C SER A 293 8.98 3.21 -4.87
N ILE A 294 7.93 3.25 -4.04
CA ILE A 294 7.69 4.30 -3.04
C ILE A 294 7.94 3.82 -1.61
N GLY A 295 8.53 2.63 -1.43
CA GLY A 295 8.77 2.03 -0.12
C GLY A 295 7.51 1.48 0.58
N ALA A 296 6.40 1.34 -0.14
CA ALA A 296 5.16 0.78 0.39
C ALA A 296 5.11 -0.74 0.21
N LYS A 297 4.22 -1.40 0.96
CA LYS A 297 3.97 -2.84 0.90
C LYS A 297 2.70 -3.13 0.13
N LEU A 298 2.73 -4.10 -0.79
CA LEU A 298 1.56 -4.59 -1.50
C LEU A 298 0.98 -5.82 -0.79
N VAL A 299 -0.29 -5.77 -0.47
CA VAL A 299 -1.09 -6.87 0.10
C VAL A 299 -2.25 -7.18 -0.83
N LEU A 300 -2.42 -8.44 -1.20
CA LEU A 300 -3.53 -8.87 -2.05
C LEU A 300 -4.62 -9.54 -1.20
N PHE A 301 -5.89 -9.34 -1.54
CA PHE A 301 -6.97 -10.16 -0.99
C PHE A 301 -8.00 -10.50 -2.04
N LEU A 302 -8.47 -11.77 -2.00
CA LEU A 302 -9.38 -12.34 -2.97
C LEU A 302 -10.81 -12.36 -2.42
N ILE A 303 -11.74 -11.79 -3.17
CA ILE A 303 -13.20 -11.92 -2.93
C ILE A 303 -13.74 -12.96 -3.90
N PRO A 304 -14.42 -14.02 -3.41
CA PRO A 304 -14.99 -15.06 -4.25
C PRO A 304 -16.19 -14.57 -5.07
N SER A 305 -16.57 -15.33 -6.10
CA SER A 305 -17.84 -15.13 -6.79
C SER A 305 -19.01 -15.75 -6.00
N LYS A 306 -20.23 -15.34 -6.33
CA LYS A 306 -21.47 -15.88 -5.75
C LYS A 306 -21.54 -17.39 -5.87
N GLU A 307 -21.18 -17.92 -7.04
CA GLU A 307 -21.24 -19.35 -7.39
C GLU A 307 -20.24 -20.18 -6.58
N GLN A 308 -19.13 -19.59 -6.15
CA GLN A 308 -18.17 -20.26 -5.25
C GLN A 308 -18.73 -20.36 -3.83
N VAL A 309 -19.58 -19.41 -3.42
CA VAL A 309 -20.12 -19.31 -2.06
C VAL A 309 -21.43 -20.07 -1.90
N SER A 310 -22.27 -20.07 -2.92
CA SER A 310 -23.61 -20.70 -2.87
C SER A 310 -23.74 -21.90 -3.81
N PRO A 311 -23.70 -23.14 -3.26
CA PRO A 311 -23.93 -24.33 -4.06
C PRO A 311 -25.34 -24.40 -4.73
N VAL A 312 -26.32 -23.74 -4.10
CA VAL A 312 -27.68 -23.63 -4.66
C VAL A 312 -27.66 -22.83 -5.94
N LEU A 313 -27.02 -21.68 -5.85
CA LEU A 313 -26.86 -20.77 -6.97
C LEU A 313 -26.04 -21.40 -8.09
N LEU A 314 -24.92 -22.02 -7.77
CA LEU A 314 -24.11 -22.77 -8.76
C LEU A 314 -24.96 -23.79 -9.50
N LYS A 315 -25.80 -24.56 -8.78
CA LYS A 315 -26.67 -25.54 -9.38
C LYS A 315 -27.72 -24.92 -10.32
N GLU A 316 -28.30 -23.78 -9.96
CA GLU A 316 -29.25 -23.05 -10.81
C GLU A 316 -28.57 -22.59 -12.12
N VAL A 317 -27.37 -22.01 -12.03
CA VAL A 317 -26.56 -21.58 -13.17
C VAL A 317 -26.20 -22.77 -14.05
N MET A 318 -25.73 -23.88 -13.47
CA MET A 318 -25.41 -25.10 -14.20
C MET A 318 -26.62 -25.63 -14.98
N ASN A 319 -27.79 -25.65 -14.35
CA ASN A 319 -29.04 -26.10 -15.00
C ASN A 319 -29.45 -25.15 -16.14
N LYS A 320 -29.39 -23.83 -15.91
CA LYS A 320 -29.77 -22.80 -16.89
C LYS A 320 -28.93 -22.88 -18.16
N TYR A 321 -27.61 -23.12 -18.02
CA TYR A 321 -26.66 -23.10 -19.12
C TYR A 321 -26.17 -24.48 -19.56
N ASN A 322 -26.80 -25.59 -19.07
CA ASN A 322 -26.42 -26.97 -19.35
C ASN A 322 -24.96 -27.29 -19.06
N ILE A 323 -24.42 -26.75 -17.95
CA ILE A 323 -23.05 -27.00 -17.49
C ILE A 323 -23.03 -28.21 -16.56
N THR A 324 -22.05 -29.05 -16.72
CA THR A 324 -21.81 -30.17 -15.80
C THR A 324 -20.69 -29.85 -14.81
N SER A 325 -20.75 -30.43 -13.62
CA SER A 325 -19.69 -30.30 -12.62
C SER A 325 -18.31 -30.78 -13.10
N ALA A 326 -18.32 -31.70 -14.07
CA ALA A 326 -17.10 -32.21 -14.69
C ALA A 326 -16.35 -31.13 -15.50
N GLN A 327 -17.06 -30.15 -16.01
CA GLN A 327 -16.48 -29.01 -16.77
C GLN A 327 -15.91 -27.91 -15.88
N LEU A 328 -16.29 -27.88 -14.60
CA LEU A 328 -15.94 -26.78 -13.69
C LEU A 328 -14.77 -27.16 -12.77
N ASP A 329 -13.99 -26.14 -12.47
CA ASP A 329 -12.93 -26.11 -11.45
C ASP A 329 -13.07 -24.83 -10.62
N MET A 330 -13.94 -24.90 -9.63
CA MET A 330 -14.32 -23.76 -8.79
C MET A 330 -13.16 -23.19 -7.96
N THR A 331 -12.04 -23.92 -7.86
CA THR A 331 -10.85 -23.47 -7.11
C THR A 331 -9.71 -22.96 -8.02
N ALA A 332 -9.92 -22.96 -9.32
CA ALA A 332 -8.88 -22.53 -10.28
C ALA A 332 -8.41 -21.08 -10.05
N PRO A 333 -9.29 -20.06 -9.85
CA PRO A 333 -8.87 -18.70 -9.57
C PRO A 333 -8.09 -18.59 -8.25
N ASN A 334 -8.53 -19.28 -7.20
CA ASN A 334 -7.86 -19.30 -5.90
C ASN A 334 -6.43 -19.83 -6.01
N ARG A 335 -6.25 -20.95 -6.72
CA ARG A 335 -4.92 -21.53 -6.96
C ARG A 335 -4.03 -20.63 -7.80
N LEU A 336 -4.58 -19.96 -8.82
CA LEU A 336 -3.83 -18.98 -9.62
C LEU A 336 -3.39 -17.78 -8.76
N PHE A 337 -4.32 -17.22 -7.99
CA PHE A 337 -4.07 -16.13 -7.06
C PHE A 337 -2.97 -16.50 -6.06
N GLU A 338 -3.11 -17.63 -5.37
CA GLU A 338 -2.14 -18.12 -4.40
C GLU A 338 -0.75 -18.36 -5.03
N ASN A 339 -0.71 -19.00 -6.21
CA ASN A 339 0.54 -19.30 -6.90
C ASN A 339 1.28 -18.01 -7.32
N VAL A 340 0.56 -17.05 -7.92
CA VAL A 340 1.16 -15.77 -8.32
C VAL A 340 1.65 -15.00 -7.09
N SER A 341 0.84 -14.93 -6.03
CA SER A 341 1.20 -14.25 -4.79
C SER A 341 2.44 -14.86 -4.14
N LYS A 342 2.51 -16.18 -4.03
CA LYS A 342 3.67 -16.91 -3.48
C LYS A 342 4.92 -16.73 -4.36
N THR A 343 4.77 -16.84 -5.69
CA THR A 343 5.89 -16.67 -6.63
C THR A 343 6.51 -15.28 -6.53
N LEU A 344 5.67 -14.26 -6.30
CA LEU A 344 6.11 -12.87 -6.17
C LEU A 344 6.47 -12.48 -4.72
N GLY A 345 6.32 -13.39 -3.75
CA GLY A 345 6.62 -13.12 -2.34
C GLY A 345 5.62 -12.17 -1.66
N LEU A 346 4.40 -12.04 -2.19
CA LEU A 346 3.40 -11.10 -1.68
C LEU A 346 2.61 -11.67 -0.51
N THR A 347 2.30 -10.83 0.46
CA THR A 347 1.29 -11.12 1.47
C THR A 347 -0.08 -11.18 0.80
N HIS A 348 -0.85 -12.23 1.06
CA HIS A 348 -2.13 -12.42 0.42
C HIS A 348 -3.13 -13.14 1.34
N TYR A 349 -4.41 -12.85 1.14
CA TYR A 349 -5.54 -13.42 1.89
C TYR A 349 -6.61 -13.89 0.92
N ASP A 350 -6.91 -15.18 0.92
CA ASP A 350 -8.06 -15.74 0.20
C ASP A 350 -9.26 -15.80 1.16
N LEU A 351 -10.27 -14.97 0.92
CA LEU A 351 -11.44 -14.84 1.79
C LEU A 351 -12.53 -15.84 1.47
N THR A 352 -12.37 -16.71 0.47
CA THR A 352 -13.41 -17.67 0.03
C THR A 352 -13.94 -18.50 1.19
N HIS A 353 -13.06 -18.98 2.06
CA HIS A 353 -13.46 -19.79 3.21
C HIS A 353 -14.32 -19.02 4.22
N ASP A 354 -14.02 -17.75 4.50
CA ASP A 354 -14.77 -16.92 5.41
C ASP A 354 -16.16 -16.60 4.83
N PHE A 355 -16.24 -16.38 3.52
CA PHE A 355 -17.52 -16.20 2.81
C PHE A 355 -18.39 -17.46 2.83
N CYS A 356 -17.81 -18.64 2.61
CA CYS A 356 -18.54 -19.93 2.63
C CYS A 356 -19.05 -20.33 4.01
N LYS A 357 -18.48 -19.77 5.09
CA LYS A 357 -18.91 -20.04 6.47
C LYS A 357 -20.05 -19.15 6.94
N SER A 358 -20.39 -18.11 6.19
CA SER A 358 -21.43 -17.19 6.59
C SER A 358 -22.80 -17.85 6.57
N GLU A 359 -23.58 -17.65 7.63
CA GLU A 359 -24.96 -18.11 7.70
C GLU A 359 -25.86 -17.26 6.77
N ASP A 360 -25.62 -15.96 6.71
CA ASP A 360 -26.31 -15.03 5.84
C ASP A 360 -25.58 -14.88 4.52
N PHE A 361 -26.31 -14.80 3.41
CA PHE A 361 -25.74 -14.67 2.08
C PHE A 361 -25.01 -13.32 1.94
N PRO A 362 -23.71 -13.34 1.57
CA PRO A 362 -22.86 -12.15 1.66
C PRO A 362 -22.98 -11.18 0.48
N PHE A 363 -23.78 -11.47 -0.51
CA PHE A 363 -24.04 -10.64 -1.68
C PHE A 363 -25.52 -10.22 -1.75
N PHE A 364 -25.81 -9.21 -2.55
CA PHE A 364 -27.19 -8.97 -2.94
C PHE A 364 -27.69 -10.07 -3.88
N TYR A 365 -28.97 -10.39 -3.87
CA TYR A 365 -29.48 -11.48 -4.69
C TYR A 365 -29.55 -11.12 -6.17
N GLN A 366 -29.96 -9.91 -6.50
CA GLN A 366 -30.14 -9.43 -7.88
C GLN A 366 -28.93 -8.63 -8.38
N ASP A 367 -28.09 -8.16 -7.47
CA ASP A 367 -26.86 -7.40 -7.74
C ASP A 367 -25.65 -8.26 -7.36
N GLU A 368 -24.56 -8.22 -8.13
CA GLU A 368 -23.35 -9.01 -7.88
C GLU A 368 -22.55 -8.59 -6.67
N HIS A 369 -22.79 -7.38 -6.18
CA HIS A 369 -21.96 -6.75 -5.17
C HIS A 369 -22.21 -7.30 -3.76
N LEU A 370 -21.26 -6.94 -2.88
CA LEU A 370 -21.33 -7.29 -1.46
C LEU A 370 -22.51 -6.59 -0.78
N SER A 371 -23.29 -7.37 -0.03
CA SER A 371 -24.25 -6.82 0.94
C SER A 371 -23.52 -6.25 2.16
N VAL A 372 -24.25 -5.63 3.09
CA VAL A 372 -23.69 -5.21 4.39
C VAL A 372 -22.97 -6.35 5.10
N ASN A 373 -23.55 -7.56 5.04
CA ASN A 373 -22.91 -8.76 5.59
C ASN A 373 -21.61 -9.12 4.86
N GLY A 374 -21.57 -9.02 3.52
CA GLY A 374 -20.35 -9.26 2.77
C GLY A 374 -19.22 -8.30 3.14
N HIS A 375 -19.52 -7.03 3.30
CA HIS A 375 -18.55 -6.06 3.81
C HIS A 375 -18.08 -6.38 5.24
N ALA A 376 -18.99 -6.85 6.12
CA ALA A 376 -18.62 -7.26 7.47
C ALA A 376 -17.69 -8.49 7.48
N ILE A 377 -17.91 -9.44 6.59
CA ILE A 377 -17.01 -10.61 6.41
C ILE A 377 -15.62 -10.16 5.98
N VAL A 378 -15.50 -9.30 4.96
CA VAL A 378 -14.19 -8.78 4.51
C VAL A 378 -13.48 -8.09 5.67
N ALA A 379 -14.18 -7.19 6.39
CA ALA A 379 -13.60 -6.47 7.52
C ALA A 379 -13.14 -7.42 8.63
N SER A 380 -13.96 -8.41 9.00
CA SER A 380 -13.65 -9.39 10.04
C SER A 380 -12.48 -10.28 9.66
N ALA A 381 -12.48 -10.82 8.43
CA ALA A 381 -11.42 -11.71 7.96
C ALA A 381 -10.06 -10.99 7.86
N LEU A 382 -10.05 -9.77 7.30
CA LEU A 382 -8.82 -8.95 7.27
C LEU A 382 -8.39 -8.55 8.69
N THR A 383 -9.30 -8.13 9.56
CA THR A 383 -8.98 -7.83 10.96
C THR A 383 -8.33 -9.01 11.65
N LYS A 384 -8.94 -10.19 11.55
CA LYS A 384 -8.41 -11.43 12.13
C LYS A 384 -7.03 -11.77 11.58
N SER A 385 -6.86 -11.66 10.27
CA SER A 385 -5.58 -11.95 9.60
C SER A 385 -4.49 -10.97 10.00
N LEU A 386 -4.81 -9.67 10.06
CA LEU A 386 -3.90 -8.61 10.49
C LEU A 386 -3.58 -8.74 11.98
N GLN A 387 -4.58 -9.05 12.82
CA GLN A 387 -4.38 -9.27 14.26
C GLN A 387 -3.68 -10.60 14.56
N SER A 388 -3.87 -11.66 13.77
CA SER A 388 -3.16 -12.93 13.98
C SER A 388 -1.66 -12.81 13.69
N CYS A 389 -1.28 -11.97 12.74
CA CYS A 389 0.12 -11.55 12.60
C CYS A 389 0.63 -10.85 13.87
N LEU A 390 -0.21 -10.08 14.55
CA LEU A 390 0.12 -9.39 15.80
C LEU A 390 0.04 -10.31 17.03
N SER A 391 -0.88 -11.28 17.09
CA SER A 391 -1.07 -12.16 18.24
C SER A 391 0.03 -13.23 18.41
N SER A 392 0.80 -13.53 17.35
CA SER A 392 2.02 -14.32 17.46
C SER A 392 3.20 -13.51 18.02
N ILE A 393 3.03 -12.21 18.20
CA ILE A 393 4.03 -11.24 18.65
C ILE A 393 3.54 -10.67 19.98
N LYS A 394 4.19 -11.05 21.05
CA LYS A 394 3.87 -10.51 22.39
C LYS A 394 4.55 -9.15 22.55
N SER A 395 3.78 -8.06 22.67
CA SER A 395 4.33 -6.76 23.06
C SER A 395 4.76 -6.80 24.54
N ILE A 396 5.95 -6.30 24.80
CA ILE A 396 6.52 -6.18 26.15
C ILE A 396 6.44 -4.74 26.64
N SER A 397 6.34 -3.79 25.71
CA SER A 397 6.27 -2.36 26.02
C SER A 397 4.94 -1.95 26.61
N VAL A 398 4.95 -0.87 27.36
CA VAL A 398 3.74 -0.17 27.79
C VAL A 398 3.02 0.41 26.57
N LYS A 399 1.70 0.28 26.51
CA LYS A 399 0.87 0.79 25.41
C LYS A 399 1.17 2.26 25.15
N ASN A 400 1.56 2.62 23.92
CA ASN A 400 1.96 3.97 23.49
C ASN A 400 3.38 4.43 23.91
N SER A 401 4.30 3.51 24.20
CA SER A 401 5.70 3.85 24.43
C SER A 401 6.49 3.70 23.11
N HIS A 402 7.38 4.62 22.83
CA HIS A 402 8.36 4.52 21.76
C HIS A 402 9.62 3.79 22.23
N ASP A 403 9.43 2.60 22.83
CA ASP A 403 10.53 1.83 23.39
C ASP A 403 11.37 1.22 22.26
N ARG A 404 12.69 1.37 22.36
CA ARG A 404 13.66 0.94 21.34
C ARG A 404 14.92 0.32 21.94
N TYR A 405 15.73 -0.24 21.07
CA TYR A 405 17.07 -0.75 21.38
C TYR A 405 17.07 -1.77 22.52
N PRO A 406 16.29 -2.88 22.42
CA PRO A 406 16.29 -3.90 23.44
C PRO A 406 17.66 -4.58 23.53
N SER A 407 18.10 -4.83 24.74
CA SER A 407 19.25 -5.70 25.05
C SER A 407 18.99 -6.50 26.33
N PHE A 408 19.72 -7.59 26.52
CA PHE A 408 19.50 -8.49 27.65
C PHE A 408 20.74 -8.67 28.51
N ASN A 409 20.50 -8.77 29.81
CA ASN A 409 21.49 -9.28 30.75
C ASN A 409 20.76 -10.18 31.77
N GLY A 410 20.86 -11.51 31.56
CA GLY A 410 20.04 -12.47 32.27
C GLY A 410 18.55 -12.18 32.03
N ASP A 411 17.72 -12.21 33.07
CA ASP A 411 16.29 -11.94 32.99
C ASP A 411 15.91 -10.47 32.82
N ASN A 412 16.91 -9.57 32.79
CA ASN A 412 16.68 -8.13 32.66
C ASN A 412 16.68 -7.69 31.23
N LEU A 413 15.57 -7.15 30.76
CA LEU A 413 15.44 -6.40 29.53
C LEU A 413 15.86 -4.94 29.78
N LEU A 414 16.84 -4.47 29.03
CA LEU A 414 17.21 -3.05 28.96
C LEU A 414 16.61 -2.47 27.67
N TYR A 415 16.19 -1.23 27.75
CA TYR A 415 15.65 -0.51 26.59
C TYR A 415 15.66 1.00 26.79
N GLN A 416 15.56 1.72 25.68
CA GLN A 416 15.33 3.16 25.66
C GLN A 416 13.84 3.44 25.64
N CYS A 417 13.39 4.43 26.41
CA CYS A 417 12.05 4.99 26.33
C CYS A 417 12.09 6.52 26.51
N GLN A 418 10.94 7.18 26.29
CA GLN A 418 10.78 8.63 26.56
C GLN A 418 9.88 8.85 27.76
N ASP A 419 10.22 9.86 28.57
CA ASP A 419 9.38 10.39 29.65
C ASP A 419 8.32 11.34 29.09
N ILE A 420 7.31 11.65 29.91
CA ILE A 420 6.25 12.61 29.60
C ILE A 420 6.83 14.00 29.25
N ASP A 421 7.93 14.37 29.87
CA ASP A 421 8.65 15.62 29.66
C ASP A 421 9.55 15.63 28.42
N GLY A 422 9.54 14.54 27.61
CA GLY A 422 10.36 14.38 26.42
C GLY A 422 11.82 13.97 26.70
N ALA A 423 12.20 13.73 27.96
CA ALA A 423 13.52 13.21 28.28
C ALA A 423 13.68 11.75 27.87
N TYR A 424 14.84 11.39 27.36
CA TYR A 424 15.21 10.02 27.06
C TYR A 424 15.66 9.29 28.31
N LEU A 425 15.20 8.06 28.47
CA LEU A 425 15.47 7.20 29.60
C LEU A 425 16.08 5.88 29.12
N ILE A 426 17.06 5.37 29.85
CA ILE A 426 17.43 3.96 29.80
C ILE A 426 16.75 3.26 30.96
N CYS A 427 15.91 2.29 30.62
CA CYS A 427 15.13 1.51 31.56
C CYS A 427 15.61 0.07 31.62
N SER A 428 15.48 -0.55 32.79
CA SER A 428 15.64 -1.99 33.01
C SER A 428 14.40 -2.54 33.69
N GLN A 429 13.94 -3.73 33.28
CA GLN A 429 12.82 -4.44 33.93
C GLN A 429 12.92 -5.93 33.66
N TYR A 430 12.21 -6.72 34.46
CA TYR A 430 12.00 -8.14 34.17
C TYR A 430 11.03 -8.33 32.99
N LEU A 431 11.08 -9.50 32.36
CA LEU A 431 10.22 -9.81 31.19
C LEU A 431 8.71 -9.80 31.51
N ASP A 432 8.34 -9.96 32.76
CA ASP A 432 6.96 -9.84 33.23
C ASP A 432 6.51 -8.40 33.48
N GLY A 433 7.40 -7.42 33.19
CA GLY A 433 7.15 -5.99 33.40
C GLY A 433 7.36 -5.49 34.81
N THR A 434 7.76 -6.38 35.77
CA THR A 434 8.05 -5.98 37.14
C THR A 434 9.47 -5.45 37.30
N ASN A 435 9.77 -4.82 38.44
CA ASN A 435 11.07 -4.27 38.79
C ASN A 435 11.63 -3.25 37.79
N ARG A 436 10.76 -2.40 37.23
CA ARG A 436 11.20 -1.33 36.31
C ARG A 436 12.06 -0.31 37.06
N GLN A 437 13.26 -0.08 36.55
CA GLN A 437 14.23 0.88 37.07
C GLN A 437 14.70 1.81 35.97
N ILE A 438 14.95 3.07 36.30
CA ILE A 438 15.59 4.05 35.41
C ILE A 438 17.08 4.05 35.73
N LEU A 439 17.89 3.65 34.76
CA LEU A 439 19.35 3.55 34.90
C LEU A 439 20.06 4.84 34.45
N ALA A 440 19.50 5.55 33.47
CA ALA A 440 20.00 6.84 33.00
C ALA A 440 18.85 7.72 32.50
N LYS A 441 19.02 9.05 32.57
CA LYS A 441 18.08 10.06 32.06
C LYS A 441 18.86 11.24 31.47
N SER A 442 18.48 11.66 30.25
CA SER A 442 19.07 12.85 29.57
C SER A 442 18.02 13.51 28.68
N TYR A 443 18.22 14.78 28.34
CA TYR A 443 17.49 15.47 27.27
C TYR A 443 18.18 15.30 25.91
N GLU A 444 19.41 14.81 25.88
CA GLU A 444 20.03 14.28 24.70
C GLU A 444 19.57 12.84 24.45
N GLU A 445 19.56 12.41 23.20
CA GLU A 445 19.10 11.07 22.84
C GLU A 445 20.02 10.00 23.47
N LEU A 446 19.42 9.06 24.19
CA LEU A 446 20.10 7.90 24.79
C LEU A 446 19.69 6.63 24.03
N VAL A 447 20.63 5.94 23.39
CA VAL A 447 20.33 4.78 22.55
C VAL A 447 21.32 3.63 22.76
N HIS A 448 20.94 2.43 22.31
CA HIS A 448 21.77 1.22 22.36
C HIS A 448 22.34 0.90 23.75
N PRO A 449 21.49 0.82 24.79
CA PRO A 449 21.95 0.48 26.13
C PRO A 449 22.36 -0.98 26.19
N ILE A 450 23.47 -1.25 26.83
CA ILE A 450 23.97 -2.61 27.10
C ILE A 450 24.63 -2.69 28.46
N LEU A 451 24.40 -3.79 29.18
CA LEU A 451 25.11 -4.13 30.42
C LEU A 451 26.21 -5.17 30.14
N SER A 452 27.33 -5.05 30.85
CA SER A 452 28.28 -6.15 30.93
C SER A 452 27.63 -7.38 31.57
N ARG A 453 28.11 -8.57 31.23
CA ARG A 453 27.48 -9.84 31.68
C ARG A 453 27.37 -9.97 33.19
N ASP A 454 28.32 -9.41 33.93
CA ASP A 454 28.32 -9.35 35.38
C ASP A 454 27.44 -8.23 36.00
N GLY A 455 26.81 -7.41 35.11
CA GLY A 455 25.96 -6.28 35.50
C GLY A 455 26.72 -5.07 36.04
N ARG A 456 28.05 -5.11 36.05
CA ARG A 456 28.87 -4.05 36.65
C ARG A 456 28.90 -2.76 35.77
N TYR A 457 29.03 -2.90 34.48
CA TYR A 457 29.18 -1.75 33.58
C TYR A 457 27.93 -1.61 32.71
N LEU A 458 27.36 -0.42 32.69
CA LEU A 458 26.34 0.03 31.73
C LEU A 458 27.05 0.89 30.67
N ALA A 459 26.86 0.56 29.39
CA ALA A 459 27.30 1.39 28.30
C ALA A 459 26.10 1.78 27.40
N TYR A 460 26.12 3.00 26.86
CA TYR A 460 25.10 3.52 25.97
C TYR A 460 25.64 4.64 25.09
N THR A 461 24.99 4.90 23.97
CA THR A 461 25.28 6.04 23.11
C THR A 461 24.44 7.25 23.55
N GLU A 462 25.07 8.43 23.63
CA GLU A 462 24.43 9.70 23.98
C GLU A 462 24.76 10.74 22.89
N GLY A 463 23.78 11.56 22.46
CA GLY A 463 23.96 12.63 21.52
C GLY A 463 22.99 12.61 20.36
N ASN A 464 23.21 13.45 19.35
CA ASN A 464 22.32 13.62 18.22
C ASN A 464 22.64 12.60 17.11
N GLN A 465 21.75 11.63 16.91
CA GLN A 465 21.89 10.59 15.87
C GLN A 465 21.83 11.16 14.44
N GLU A 466 20.98 12.17 14.20
CA GLU A 466 20.81 12.75 12.87
C GLU A 466 22.06 13.50 12.41
N SER A 467 22.72 14.24 13.31
CA SER A 467 23.98 14.94 13.01
C SER A 467 25.21 14.03 13.12
N SER A 468 25.02 12.78 13.57
CA SER A 468 26.11 11.84 13.90
C SER A 468 27.12 12.41 14.93
N GLU A 469 26.63 13.23 15.87
CA GLU A 469 27.41 13.81 16.95
C GLU A 469 27.10 13.07 18.24
N THR A 470 27.69 11.89 18.38
CA THR A 470 27.43 10.97 19.47
C THR A 470 28.69 10.56 20.20
N ASP A 471 28.58 10.33 21.49
CA ASP A 471 29.61 9.77 22.37
C ASP A 471 29.08 8.49 23.03
N VAL A 472 29.96 7.61 23.46
CA VAL A 472 29.59 6.45 24.27
C VAL A 472 29.92 6.75 25.72
N THR A 473 28.91 6.64 26.58
CA THR A 473 29.06 6.74 28.03
C THR A 473 29.17 5.32 28.64
N VAL A 474 30.16 5.14 29.52
CA VAL A 474 30.34 3.90 30.32
C VAL A 474 30.19 4.27 31.79
N ARG A 475 29.24 3.63 32.47
CA ARG A 475 29.00 3.80 33.90
C ARG A 475 29.36 2.53 34.67
N ASP A 476 30.19 2.65 35.69
CA ASP A 476 30.42 1.60 36.68
C ASP A 476 29.27 1.65 37.70
N MET A 477 28.38 0.67 37.65
CA MET A 477 27.17 0.59 38.50
C MET A 477 27.48 0.31 39.95
N VAL A 478 28.69 -0.16 40.25
CA VAL A 478 29.14 -0.46 41.63
C VAL A 478 29.81 0.75 42.25
N LEU A 479 30.64 1.45 41.49
CA LEU A 479 31.35 2.64 41.97
C LEU A 479 30.58 3.94 41.74
N GLU A 480 29.45 3.88 41.06
CA GLU A 480 28.62 5.03 40.66
C GLU A 480 29.40 6.12 39.89
N THR A 481 30.43 5.72 39.15
CA THR A 481 31.24 6.61 38.35
C THR A 481 30.93 6.41 36.88
N GLU A 482 31.00 7.49 36.11
CA GLU A 482 30.82 7.42 34.67
C GLU A 482 31.90 8.17 33.92
N HIS A 483 32.19 7.73 32.70
CA HIS A 483 33.10 8.44 31.81
C HIS A 483 32.64 8.28 30.36
N ARG A 484 32.89 9.29 29.55
CA ARG A 484 32.64 9.26 28.11
C ARG A 484 33.84 8.71 27.37
N ILE A 485 33.62 7.80 26.44
CA ILE A 485 34.64 7.36 25.49
C ILE A 485 34.77 8.46 24.42
N ASN A 486 35.53 9.46 24.77
CA ASN A 486 35.83 10.54 23.86
C ASN A 486 37.28 10.96 24.07
N ASN A 487 38.06 11.04 23.01
CA ASN A 487 39.40 11.58 23.05
C ASN A 487 39.46 13.01 22.45
N ASN A 488 38.38 13.76 22.45
CA ASN A 488 38.17 15.06 21.82
C ASN A 488 38.38 15.12 20.30
N MET A 489 38.72 14.00 19.67
CA MET A 489 39.00 13.89 18.23
C MET A 489 38.02 12.98 17.50
N GLN A 490 37.33 12.09 18.21
CA GLN A 490 36.45 11.08 17.64
C GLN A 490 35.08 11.07 18.25
N TYR A 491 34.08 10.78 17.45
CA TYR A 491 32.74 10.35 17.85
C TYR A 491 32.72 8.83 18.00
N ALA A 492 31.77 8.33 18.79
CA ALA A 492 31.57 6.92 19.02
C ALA A 492 30.08 6.58 19.18
N ALA A 493 29.69 5.36 18.83
CA ALA A 493 28.31 4.90 18.99
C ALA A 493 28.24 3.38 19.19
N ILE A 494 27.04 2.87 19.46
CA ILE A 494 26.66 1.44 19.41
C ILE A 494 27.65 0.54 20.12
N PRO A 495 27.84 0.72 21.45
CA PRO A 495 28.80 -0.08 22.21
C PRO A 495 28.34 -1.52 22.34
N MET A 496 29.27 -2.46 22.30
CA MET A 496 29.02 -3.88 22.53
C MET A 496 30.12 -4.49 23.42
N PHE A 497 29.75 -5.01 24.59
CA PHE A 497 30.70 -5.67 25.48
C PHE A 497 31.20 -7.00 24.90
N ASN A 498 32.43 -7.33 25.22
CA ASN A 498 32.89 -8.71 25.11
C ASN A 498 32.31 -9.55 26.27
N HIS A 499 32.37 -10.88 26.18
CA HIS A 499 31.81 -11.80 27.18
C HIS A 499 32.41 -11.63 28.57
N GLN A 500 33.67 -11.21 28.66
CA GLN A 500 34.31 -10.97 29.93
C GLN A 500 33.98 -9.61 30.54
N GLY A 501 33.26 -8.72 29.86
CA GLY A 501 32.93 -7.37 30.33
C GLY A 501 34.15 -6.44 30.47
N THR A 502 35.28 -6.76 29.80
CA THR A 502 36.54 -6.03 29.94
C THR A 502 36.82 -5.09 28.76
N MET A 503 36.15 -5.32 27.64
CA MET A 503 36.32 -4.57 26.39
C MET A 503 35.00 -4.20 25.78
N LEU A 504 34.99 -3.11 25.00
CA LEU A 504 33.89 -2.72 24.11
C LEU A 504 34.37 -2.73 22.66
N ALA A 505 33.56 -3.21 21.75
CA ALA A 505 33.67 -2.93 20.33
C ALA A 505 32.64 -1.87 19.95
N LEU A 506 33.03 -0.86 19.18
CA LEU A 506 32.16 0.28 18.86
C LEU A 506 32.60 0.94 17.54
N PRO A 507 31.69 1.43 16.70
CA PRO A 507 32.02 2.32 15.60
C PRO A 507 32.60 3.63 16.13
N ILE A 508 33.68 4.10 15.48
CA ILE A 508 34.34 5.38 15.76
C ILE A 508 34.59 6.13 14.47
N TRP A 509 34.50 7.46 14.48
CA TRP A 509 34.84 8.35 13.36
C TRP A 509 35.32 9.70 13.85
N ASP A 510 36.05 10.42 13.01
CA ASP A 510 36.66 11.69 13.41
C ASP A 510 35.60 12.81 13.55
N ARG A 511 35.76 13.68 14.53
CA ARG A 511 34.88 14.85 14.76
C ARG A 511 34.87 15.83 13.59
N SER A 512 35.91 15.84 12.78
CA SER A 512 35.96 16.58 11.52
C SER A 512 35.00 16.01 10.44
N LYS A 513 34.40 14.83 10.67
CA LYS A 513 33.51 14.10 9.74
C LYS A 513 34.18 13.82 8.37
N THR A 514 35.52 13.82 8.32
CA THR A 514 36.29 13.54 7.10
C THR A 514 36.61 12.07 6.91
N THR A 515 36.42 11.26 7.96
CA THR A 515 36.69 9.83 7.94
C THR A 515 35.40 9.01 8.06
N MET A 516 35.43 7.84 7.42
CA MET A 516 34.35 6.86 7.52
C MET A 516 34.37 6.18 8.89
N ALA A 517 33.20 5.71 9.35
CA ALA A 517 33.10 4.91 10.56
C ALA A 517 33.89 3.62 10.44
N ARG A 518 34.71 3.30 11.42
CA ARG A 518 35.51 2.07 11.55
C ARG A 518 35.28 1.46 12.94
N ILE A 519 35.60 0.20 13.14
CA ILE A 519 35.37 -0.44 14.43
C ILE A 519 36.61 -0.26 15.30
N GLY A 520 36.43 0.38 16.45
CA GLY A 520 37.41 0.49 17.53
C GLY A 520 37.18 -0.57 18.62
N ILE A 521 38.26 -1.04 19.23
CA ILE A 521 38.24 -1.91 20.40
C ILE A 521 38.76 -1.13 21.58
N TYR A 522 37.90 -0.89 22.55
CA TYR A 522 38.16 -0.09 23.74
C TYR A 522 38.37 -0.99 24.95
N ASP A 523 39.44 -0.76 25.68
CA ASP A 523 39.78 -1.43 26.96
C ASP A 523 39.24 -0.59 28.12
N ILE A 524 38.30 -1.14 28.89
CA ILE A 524 37.61 -0.41 29.97
C ILE A 524 38.61 -0.03 31.07
N LYS A 525 39.49 -0.96 31.47
CA LYS A 525 40.46 -0.72 32.53
C LYS A 525 41.52 0.31 32.14
N ARG A 526 41.95 0.29 30.89
CA ARG A 526 42.95 1.20 30.35
C ARG A 526 42.38 2.54 29.89
N ASN A 527 41.05 2.62 29.81
CA ASN A 527 40.30 3.80 29.34
C ASN A 527 40.80 4.32 27.98
N ARG A 528 41.00 3.44 27.00
CA ARG A 528 41.49 3.83 25.66
C ARG A 528 41.14 2.80 24.59
N ILE A 529 41.09 3.28 23.35
CA ILE A 529 41.07 2.39 22.16
C ILE A 529 42.44 1.68 22.08
N ILE A 530 42.40 0.36 22.05
CA ILE A 530 43.64 -0.48 21.99
C ILE A 530 43.87 -1.04 20.60
N LYS A 531 42.82 -1.10 19.77
CA LYS A 531 42.93 -1.63 18.39
C LYS A 531 41.80 -1.06 17.54
N GLU A 532 42.08 -0.85 16.26
CA GLU A 532 41.08 -0.51 15.25
C GLU A 532 41.08 -1.58 14.15
N ILE A 533 39.88 -1.92 13.62
CA ILE A 533 39.77 -2.87 12.50
C ILE A 533 40.05 -2.09 11.20
N PRO A 534 41.02 -2.50 10.39
CA PRO A 534 41.33 -1.83 9.13
C PRO A 534 40.16 -1.92 8.16
N SER A 535 39.73 -0.79 7.62
CA SER A 535 38.71 -0.71 6.58
C SER A 535 38.88 0.51 5.72
N THR A 536 38.55 0.40 4.44
CA THR A 536 38.47 1.50 3.46
C THR A 536 37.04 1.96 3.21
N VAL A 537 36.07 1.34 3.88
CA VAL A 537 34.65 1.61 3.78
C VAL A 537 34.00 1.63 5.16
N GLU A 538 32.81 2.17 5.28
CA GLU A 538 32.09 2.27 6.55
C GLU A 538 31.82 0.92 7.19
N CYS A 539 32.04 0.83 8.50
CA CYS A 539 31.81 -0.35 9.33
C CYS A 539 30.94 0.00 10.54
N TRP A 540 29.91 -0.81 10.80
CA TRP A 540 28.92 -0.58 11.83
C TRP A 540 28.55 -1.86 12.59
N ARG A 541 27.83 -1.72 13.72
CA ARG A 541 27.18 -2.81 14.48
C ARG A 541 28.15 -3.97 14.82
N PRO A 542 29.25 -3.74 15.52
CA PRO A 542 30.16 -4.80 15.95
C PRO A 542 29.53 -5.65 17.05
N ILE A 543 29.77 -6.97 17.02
CA ILE A 543 29.47 -7.91 18.10
C ILE A 543 30.62 -8.88 18.31
N PHE A 544 30.92 -9.23 19.55
CA PHE A 544 31.93 -10.27 19.85
C PHE A 544 31.35 -11.67 19.63
N SER A 545 32.20 -12.61 19.21
CA SER A 545 31.87 -14.03 19.31
C SER A 545 31.85 -14.47 20.77
N ASN A 546 31.10 -15.55 21.07
CA ASN A 546 30.96 -16.03 22.46
C ASN A 546 32.23 -16.45 23.14
N ASP A 547 33.31 -16.73 22.37
CA ASP A 547 34.63 -17.07 22.87
C ASP A 547 35.60 -15.88 22.91
N ASP A 548 35.12 -14.67 22.65
CA ASP A 548 35.86 -13.40 22.55
C ASP A 548 37.05 -13.43 21.55
N LYS A 549 37.03 -14.35 20.56
CA LYS A 549 38.12 -14.46 19.59
C LYS A 549 37.88 -13.70 18.29
N GLN A 550 36.64 -13.42 17.99
CA GLN A 550 36.24 -12.73 16.76
C GLN A 550 35.29 -11.57 17.05
N ILE A 551 35.31 -10.60 16.16
CA ILE A 551 34.30 -9.55 16.09
C ILE A 551 33.58 -9.69 14.75
N TYR A 552 32.27 -9.85 14.79
CA TYR A 552 31.42 -9.71 13.60
C TYR A 552 30.97 -8.28 13.49
N TYR A 553 30.87 -7.76 12.25
CA TYR A 553 30.45 -6.38 12.02
C TYR A 553 29.86 -6.25 10.62
N ILE A 554 29.09 -5.18 10.42
CA ILE A 554 28.51 -4.84 9.13
C ILE A 554 29.48 -3.91 8.39
N GLN A 555 29.78 -4.24 7.11
CA GLN A 555 30.55 -3.41 6.21
C GLN A 555 29.71 -2.94 5.03
N LYS A 556 29.81 -1.65 4.68
CA LYS A 556 29.06 -1.05 3.58
C LYS A 556 29.78 -1.28 2.26
N GLU A 557 29.13 -2.01 1.36
CA GLU A 557 29.53 -2.16 -0.04
C GLU A 557 28.34 -1.77 -0.94
N LYS A 558 28.12 -2.46 -2.08
CA LYS A 558 26.90 -2.27 -2.87
C LYS A 558 25.64 -2.56 -2.04
N TYR A 559 25.69 -3.64 -1.27
CA TYR A 559 24.78 -3.95 -0.16
C TYR A 559 25.64 -4.12 1.10
N PHE A 560 25.05 -3.96 2.27
CA PHE A 560 25.74 -4.22 3.52
C PHE A 560 26.05 -5.73 3.66
N LYS A 561 27.27 -6.05 4.12
CA LYS A 561 27.73 -7.42 4.35
C LYS A 561 28.13 -7.64 5.79
N ILE A 562 27.99 -8.87 6.28
CA ILE A 562 28.55 -9.27 7.56
C ILE A 562 29.96 -9.81 7.33
N LYS A 563 30.92 -9.23 8.04
CA LYS A 563 32.32 -9.64 8.08
C LYS A 563 32.71 -10.16 9.47
N SER A 564 33.79 -10.92 9.57
CA SER A 564 34.44 -11.26 10.84
C SER A 564 35.88 -10.80 10.87
N PHE A 565 36.32 -10.36 12.03
CA PHE A 565 37.72 -10.01 12.31
C PHE A 565 38.24 -10.88 13.44
N ASN A 566 39.31 -11.61 13.19
CA ASN A 566 39.97 -12.43 14.21
C ASN A 566 40.91 -11.56 15.04
N LEU A 567 40.67 -11.51 16.36
CA LEU A 567 41.44 -10.66 17.28
C LEU A 567 42.89 -11.03 17.44
N ALA A 568 43.23 -12.32 17.31
CA ALA A 568 44.60 -12.85 17.51
C ALA A 568 45.48 -12.58 16.31
N ASN A 569 45.02 -12.87 15.09
CA ASN A 569 45.82 -12.81 13.88
C ASN A 569 45.49 -11.68 12.91
N GLY A 570 44.40 -10.93 13.19
CA GLY A 570 43.95 -9.79 12.37
C GLY A 570 43.31 -10.15 11.03
N VAL A 571 42.97 -11.43 10.80
CA VAL A 571 42.37 -11.89 9.54
C VAL A 571 40.92 -11.42 9.46
N ILE A 572 40.53 -10.82 8.33
CA ILE A 572 39.16 -10.44 7.99
C ILE A 572 38.59 -11.47 7.00
N SER A 573 37.38 -11.92 7.24
CA SER A 573 36.67 -12.89 6.39
C SER A 573 35.22 -12.49 6.14
N ASP A 574 34.69 -12.85 4.97
CA ASP A 574 33.28 -12.70 4.65
C ASP A 574 32.47 -13.77 5.37
N VAL A 575 31.41 -13.36 6.05
CA VAL A 575 30.46 -14.23 6.79
C VAL A 575 29.18 -14.40 6.01
N LEU A 576 28.54 -13.30 5.61
CA LEU A 576 27.28 -13.29 4.88
C LEU A 576 27.21 -12.12 3.92
N SER A 577 26.77 -12.38 2.68
CA SER A 577 26.46 -11.38 1.66
C SER A 577 25.13 -11.74 1.03
N LEU A 578 24.19 -10.81 1.03
CA LEU A 578 22.84 -10.97 0.48
C LEU A 578 22.58 -9.89 -0.59
N PRO A 579 21.61 -10.11 -1.51
CA PRO A 579 21.26 -9.13 -2.54
C PRO A 579 20.35 -8.01 -2.02
N PHE A 580 20.36 -7.75 -0.72
CA PHE A 580 19.60 -6.70 -0.04
C PHE A 580 20.36 -6.23 1.21
N ASP A 581 19.97 -5.08 1.77
CA ASP A 581 20.65 -4.49 2.91
C ASP A 581 20.40 -5.28 4.19
N ILE A 582 21.45 -5.41 5.01
CA ILE A 582 21.49 -6.06 6.31
C ILE A 582 21.79 -5.00 7.36
N TRP A 583 21.10 -5.01 8.48
CA TRP A 583 21.33 -4.12 9.62
C TRP A 583 21.12 -4.84 10.96
N ASP A 584 21.59 -4.25 12.07
CA ASP A 584 21.32 -4.69 13.45
C ASP A 584 21.55 -6.16 13.72
N ILE A 585 22.80 -6.61 13.65
CA ILE A 585 23.15 -8.00 13.92
C ILE A 585 23.23 -8.32 15.42
N THR A 586 22.76 -9.50 15.81
CA THR A 586 22.95 -10.09 17.14
C THR A 586 23.34 -11.55 17.03
N LEU A 587 24.01 -12.08 18.09
CA LEU A 587 24.46 -13.47 18.16
C LEU A 587 23.69 -14.23 19.23
N SER A 588 23.30 -15.47 18.94
CA SER A 588 22.58 -16.33 19.89
C SER A 588 23.45 -16.72 21.09
N PRO A 589 22.84 -17.03 22.26
CA PRO A 589 23.55 -17.49 23.44
C PRO A 589 24.49 -18.68 23.20
N SER A 590 24.12 -19.59 22.30
CA SER A 590 25.00 -20.70 21.91
C SER A 590 26.10 -20.31 20.92
N GLY A 591 26.05 -19.12 20.32
CA GLY A 591 26.97 -18.69 19.26
C GLY A 591 26.78 -19.39 17.92
N ARG A 592 25.69 -20.16 17.74
CA ARG A 592 25.44 -20.91 16.50
C ARG A 592 24.67 -20.15 15.46
N TYR A 593 23.87 -19.18 15.88
CA TYR A 593 22.97 -18.41 15.03
C TYR A 593 23.22 -16.93 15.18
N MET A 594 23.06 -16.20 14.07
CA MET A 594 22.89 -14.76 14.06
C MET A 594 21.44 -14.42 13.72
N VAL A 595 20.90 -13.36 14.29
CA VAL A 595 19.70 -12.70 13.82
C VAL A 595 20.04 -11.29 13.38
N PHE A 596 19.43 -10.83 12.30
CA PHE A 596 19.66 -9.51 11.73
C PHE A 596 18.38 -8.96 11.10
N ALA A 597 18.28 -7.64 11.01
CA ALA A 597 17.27 -6.98 10.20
C ALA A 597 17.71 -6.94 8.73
N GLY A 598 16.82 -7.28 7.80
CA GLY A 598 17.09 -7.29 6.37
C GLY A 598 15.97 -6.63 5.57
N ASN A 599 16.36 -5.75 4.63
CA ASN A 599 15.41 -5.05 3.75
C ASN A 599 15.30 -5.79 2.41
N LYS A 600 14.63 -6.96 2.44
CA LYS A 600 14.50 -7.81 1.26
C LYS A 600 13.34 -7.39 0.37
N ASP A 601 12.20 -7.05 0.98
CA ASP A 601 10.91 -6.82 0.31
C ASP A 601 10.40 -5.37 0.49
N GLY A 602 11.32 -4.42 0.73
CA GLY A 602 11.01 -2.99 0.89
C GLY A 602 10.69 -2.56 2.33
N ASN A 603 10.58 -3.50 3.27
CA ASN A 603 10.53 -3.26 4.71
C ASN A 603 11.61 -4.08 5.42
N TRP A 604 11.92 -3.68 6.65
CA TRP A 604 12.87 -4.40 7.49
C TRP A 604 12.15 -5.54 8.21
N ASP A 605 12.55 -6.77 7.88
CA ASP A 605 12.13 -8.00 8.55
C ASP A 605 13.33 -8.66 9.22
N LEU A 606 13.10 -9.53 10.20
CA LEU A 606 14.14 -10.29 10.86
C LEU A 606 14.45 -11.59 10.11
N PHE A 607 15.74 -11.89 10.04
CA PHE A 607 16.29 -13.12 9.43
C PHE A 607 17.21 -13.80 10.42
N SER A 608 17.24 -15.14 10.41
CA SER A 608 18.24 -15.94 11.09
C SER A 608 19.27 -16.47 10.09
N TYR A 609 20.51 -16.61 10.54
CA TYR A 609 21.61 -17.20 9.80
C TYR A 609 22.33 -18.21 10.66
N CYS A 610 22.39 -19.46 10.22
CA CYS A 610 23.16 -20.50 10.89
C CYS A 610 24.64 -20.42 10.49
N LEU A 611 25.53 -20.12 11.41
CA LEU A 611 26.97 -19.99 11.14
C LEU A 611 27.61 -21.29 10.62
N LYS A 612 27.07 -22.45 11.02
CA LYS A 612 27.58 -23.76 10.61
C LYS A 612 27.06 -24.17 9.22
N THR A 613 25.74 -24.11 9.00
CA THR A 613 25.13 -24.60 7.75
C THR A 613 25.09 -23.56 6.66
N LYS A 614 25.36 -22.30 6.97
CA LYS A 614 25.26 -21.14 6.07
C LYS A 614 23.83 -20.88 5.55
N GLN A 615 22.83 -21.42 6.20
CA GLN A 615 21.43 -21.22 5.81
C GLN A 615 20.87 -19.93 6.39
N VAL A 616 20.16 -19.18 5.55
CA VAL A 616 19.37 -17.98 5.93
C VAL A 616 17.90 -18.34 5.93
N ARG A 617 17.18 -17.95 6.97
CA ARG A 617 15.73 -18.12 7.08
C ARG A 617 15.09 -16.80 7.53
N GLN A 618 14.01 -16.40 6.90
CA GLN A 618 13.20 -15.25 7.35
C GLN A 618 12.40 -15.63 8.60
N ILE A 619 12.52 -14.83 9.66
CA ILE A 619 11.86 -15.03 10.97
C ILE A 619 10.52 -14.30 11.00
N THR A 620 10.50 -13.04 10.56
CA THR A 620 9.30 -12.21 10.53
C THR A 620 8.91 -11.90 9.09
N LYS A 621 7.62 -11.69 8.88
CA LYS A 621 7.06 -11.19 7.63
C LYS A 621 5.81 -10.40 8.00
N THR A 622 6.02 -9.19 8.47
CA THR A 622 4.93 -8.36 8.99
C THR A 622 4.67 -7.16 8.08
N LEU A 623 3.66 -6.38 8.40
CA LEU A 623 3.38 -5.13 7.71
C LEU A 623 4.20 -3.95 8.27
N GLY A 624 4.89 -4.16 9.40
CA GLY A 624 5.75 -3.18 10.03
C GLY A 624 7.21 -3.34 9.65
N ASN A 625 8.04 -2.54 10.29
CA ASN A 625 9.48 -2.72 10.27
C ASN A 625 9.95 -3.29 11.60
N GLU A 626 10.88 -4.22 11.57
CA GLU A 626 11.51 -4.82 12.73
C GLU A 626 13.01 -4.52 12.72
N TRP A 627 13.49 -3.98 13.82
CA TRP A 627 14.90 -3.60 14.01
C TRP A 627 15.44 -4.06 15.35
N ASP A 628 16.72 -3.80 15.57
CA ASP A 628 17.42 -3.96 16.84
C ASP A 628 17.12 -5.33 17.50
N PRO A 629 17.32 -6.46 16.80
CA PRO A 629 17.09 -7.78 17.39
C PRO A 629 18.05 -8.04 18.54
N ALA A 630 17.53 -8.64 19.61
CA ALA A 630 18.30 -9.13 20.75
C ALA A 630 17.83 -10.53 21.13
N PHE A 631 18.77 -11.46 21.37
CA PHE A 631 18.42 -12.74 21.93
C PHE A 631 18.12 -12.63 23.43
N GLY A 632 17.13 -13.40 23.88
CA GLY A 632 16.94 -13.68 25.30
C GLY A 632 17.93 -14.72 25.80
N GLU A 633 17.56 -15.48 26.82
CA GLU A 633 18.41 -16.49 27.43
C GLU A 633 18.61 -17.74 26.57
N SER A 634 17.75 -17.98 25.59
CA SER A 634 17.79 -19.14 24.70
C SER A 634 17.95 -18.76 23.24
N ASP A 635 18.45 -19.68 22.43
CA ASP A 635 18.55 -19.51 20.97
C ASP A 635 17.18 -19.32 20.31
N ASN A 636 16.10 -19.73 20.98
CA ASN A 636 14.74 -19.71 20.45
C ASN A 636 13.96 -18.42 20.75
N GLU A 637 14.57 -17.47 21.47
CA GLU A 637 13.87 -16.27 21.94
C GLU A 637 14.53 -15.03 21.37
N VAL A 638 13.75 -14.28 20.55
CA VAL A 638 14.20 -13.03 19.94
C VAL A 638 13.26 -11.90 20.34
N PHE A 639 13.83 -10.85 20.87
CA PHE A 639 13.21 -9.58 21.16
C PHE A 639 13.69 -8.57 20.13
N TYR A 640 12.85 -7.61 19.80
CA TYR A 640 13.18 -6.64 18.76
C TYR A 640 12.33 -5.38 18.89
N ALA A 641 12.84 -4.26 18.44
CA ALA A 641 12.06 -3.06 18.23
C ALA A 641 11.27 -3.21 16.94
N GLY A 642 10.04 -2.71 16.89
CA GLY A 642 9.21 -2.79 15.70
C GLY A 642 8.11 -1.75 15.66
N THR A 643 7.61 -1.50 14.44
CA THR A 643 6.47 -0.64 14.19
C THR A 643 5.31 -1.48 13.68
N PHE A 644 4.35 -1.78 14.56
CA PHE A 644 3.14 -2.51 14.23
C PHE A 644 1.95 -1.58 14.38
N GLY A 645 1.69 -0.84 13.35
CA GLY A 645 0.64 0.11 13.42
C GLY A 645 1.03 1.38 14.17
N VAL A 646 0.28 1.77 15.19
CA VAL A 646 0.62 2.81 16.17
C VAL A 646 1.48 2.28 17.31
N ASN A 647 1.62 0.96 17.42
CA ASN A 647 2.42 0.39 18.48
C ASN A 647 3.87 0.28 17.99
N ASP A 648 4.61 1.37 18.18
CA ASP A 648 6.06 1.30 18.22
C ASP A 648 6.43 0.74 19.60
N GLY A 649 7.33 -0.21 19.65
CA GLY A 649 7.74 -0.78 20.92
C GLY A 649 8.61 -2.02 20.78
N ILE A 650 8.81 -2.69 21.92
CA ILE A 650 9.58 -3.92 21.97
C ILE A 650 8.63 -5.12 21.92
N PHE A 651 8.96 -6.04 21.04
CA PHE A 651 8.20 -7.24 20.76
C PHE A 651 9.05 -8.48 21.03
N TYR A 652 8.38 -9.59 21.30
CA TYR A 652 8.97 -10.89 21.53
C TYR A 652 8.44 -11.91 20.54
N LYS A 653 9.31 -12.73 20.01
CA LYS A 653 8.96 -13.88 19.19
C LYS A 653 9.76 -15.10 19.55
N LYS A 654 9.04 -16.21 19.77
CA LYS A 654 9.67 -17.52 19.83
C LYS A 654 9.93 -18.02 18.42
N ILE A 655 11.16 -18.42 18.13
CA ILE A 655 11.59 -18.85 16.81
C ILE A 655 12.01 -20.31 16.81
N ASP A 656 11.67 -21.01 15.72
CA ASP A 656 12.14 -22.37 15.47
C ASP A 656 13.39 -22.28 14.59
N ILE A 657 14.56 -22.44 15.20
CA ILE A 657 15.86 -22.33 14.53
C ILE A 657 16.39 -23.72 14.17
#